data_2cc89e66bbc2df1daf352c396879cfe9
#
_entry.id   2cc89e66bbc2df1daf352c396879cfe9
#
_cell.length_a   1.000
_cell.length_b   1.000
_cell.length_c   1.000
_cell.angle_alpha   90.00
_cell.angle_beta   90.00
_cell.angle_gamma   90.00
#
_symmetry.space_group_name_H-M   'P 1'
#
loop_
_entity.id
_entity.type
_entity.pdbx_description
1 polymer ?
#
loop_
_entity_poly.entity_id
_entity_poly.type
_entity_poly.pdbx_seq_one_letter_code
_entity_poly.pdbx_strand_id
1 'polypeptide(L)'
;MSDAPGAPGLSPTWSSSNKDMVSCALGSSRLWFTIGGGIINEVYYPRVDLPQIRDLGFLVGDGAGFWVEVKRLWKYVIQLAAPGVPAVHIVHRHARFELTLRVTPCEHRDVLLIEVSLAGDEGLRPYPLLAPHLGGTGTNNRAQVVSYRGRRVLWAEQGPFALALAAATPQQQEAFGRASAGNVGSSDGWQDFARNGGLTWQYDRAGPGNVALIGELPRQAVLALGFGSSPESAATLSLTALSEPFAVTWERQLVAWTRWHGQCGHEVLTTDLPAECAEQVRISAMVLRAHQDKTYPGAMVASLSVPWGNTREERPGYHLVWPRDLVESSGALLAVGALREARNTLRYLLATQHTDGHWSQNQWLGGKAYWEGLQLDETAFPVLLAVTLDERDALEGTEVRDMIRRALSYLARMGPVSQQDRWEENAGLNTFTLAVCISALVAGAPYLPPQGRDLALAIADYWNARLESWTSVGEDAPLAQLYGVPGYYVRVAPEQTLIADRPEGVLPIRNLQNDPGLPVGAQVGVDFLQLVRFGLRRADDPLILATVKVVDALLKTDTPAGPVWHRYNEDGYGEHDDGGAYDGTGRGRGWPLLTGERGHYELCRGRDPLPFLVAMTRMASSGGMLPEQVWDAAPIPGRGLAPGHPTGAAMPLVWAHAEYLKLAASRRLQRPFDRPASVWERYRGERPPLTRVIWAEQAAVNEVPEGCALTIALREPGAVRWGLDGWQDVREQDTLANPLGLHVVEIDPRRLRARHRLDLTYRSLTGWVGRDFSVQVVPRTQKSN
;
A
#
# COMPACT_ATOMS: atom_id res chain seq x y z
N MET A 1 -3.53 -44.87 17.75
CA MET A 1 -3.02 -43.61 17.16
C MET A 1 -1.61 -43.36 17.65
N SER A 2 -0.69 -43.19 16.73
CA SER A 2 0.73 -42.94 17.02
C SER A 2 1.04 -41.44 17.04
N ASP A 3 1.74 -40.98 18.07
CA ASP A 3 2.14 -39.56 18.22
C ASP A 3 3.52 -39.34 17.62
N ALA A 4 3.67 -38.26 16.83
CA ALA A 4 4.94 -37.86 16.26
C ALA A 4 5.87 -37.25 17.34
N PRO A 5 7.14 -37.68 17.43
CA PRO A 5 8.09 -37.08 18.37
C PRO A 5 8.51 -35.67 17.96
N GLY A 6 9.09 -34.91 18.92
CA GLY A 6 9.77 -33.64 18.65
C GLY A 6 8.87 -32.40 18.70
N ALA A 7 7.72 -32.47 19.41
CA ALA A 7 6.96 -31.23 19.69
C ALA A 7 7.80 -30.29 20.59
N PRO A 8 7.68 -28.94 20.41
CA PRO A 8 6.76 -28.22 19.54
C PRO A 8 7.25 -28.00 18.09
N GLY A 9 8.33 -28.63 17.67
CA GLY A 9 8.99 -28.37 16.39
C GLY A 9 9.90 -27.13 16.39
N LEU A 10 10.43 -26.79 15.23
CA LEU A 10 11.25 -25.57 15.04
C LEU A 10 10.37 -24.32 15.18
N SER A 11 11.00 -23.20 15.54
CA SER A 11 10.32 -21.89 15.52
C SER A 11 9.75 -21.62 14.13
N PRO A 12 8.47 -21.23 14.05
CA PRO A 12 7.83 -20.97 12.76
C PRO A 12 8.37 -19.69 12.11
N THR A 13 8.25 -19.63 10.79
CA THR A 13 8.58 -18.47 9.96
C THR A 13 7.50 -18.24 8.93
N TRP A 14 7.41 -17.03 8.39
CA TRP A 14 6.56 -16.75 7.24
C TRP A 14 7.12 -17.37 5.95
N SER A 15 6.29 -17.43 4.91
CA SER A 15 6.73 -17.79 3.58
C SER A 15 7.48 -16.63 2.91
N SER A 16 7.96 -16.83 1.67
CA SER A 16 8.65 -15.79 0.89
C SER A 16 7.79 -14.53 0.71
N SER A 17 8.43 -13.35 0.71
CA SER A 17 7.80 -12.08 0.32
C SER A 17 7.41 -12.02 -1.16
N ASN A 18 8.13 -12.73 -2.04
CA ASN A 18 7.89 -12.70 -3.49
C ASN A 18 6.72 -13.60 -3.84
N LYS A 19 5.58 -13.01 -4.20
CA LYS A 19 4.44 -13.74 -4.74
C LYS A 19 4.45 -13.64 -6.25
N ASP A 20 4.48 -14.79 -6.90
CA ASP A 20 4.35 -14.87 -8.36
C ASP A 20 2.91 -14.57 -8.80
N MET A 21 1.93 -14.83 -7.92
CA MET A 21 0.51 -14.65 -8.19
C MET A 21 -0.31 -14.51 -6.90
N VAL A 22 -1.38 -13.73 -6.99
CA VAL A 22 -2.42 -13.63 -5.97
C VAL A 22 -3.78 -13.97 -6.58
N SER A 23 -4.68 -14.57 -5.80
CA SER A 23 -5.99 -14.99 -6.30
C SER A 23 -7.05 -14.97 -5.21
N CYS A 24 -8.31 -14.83 -5.62
CA CYS A 24 -9.48 -15.03 -4.76
C CYS A 24 -10.67 -15.55 -5.57
N ALA A 25 -11.66 -16.09 -4.90
CA ALA A 25 -12.98 -16.29 -5.49
C ALA A 25 -13.76 -14.97 -5.55
N LEU A 26 -14.61 -14.75 -6.54
CA LEU A 26 -15.49 -13.57 -6.61
C LEU A 26 -16.85 -13.78 -5.93
N GLY A 27 -17.29 -15.03 -5.75
CA GLY A 27 -18.54 -15.38 -5.08
C GLY A 27 -18.49 -15.25 -3.55
N SER A 28 -19.29 -16.06 -2.85
CA SER A 28 -19.42 -16.04 -1.40
C SER A 28 -18.30 -16.73 -0.62
N SER A 29 -17.40 -17.46 -1.28
CA SER A 29 -16.23 -18.04 -0.63
C SER A 29 -15.32 -16.94 -0.08
N ARG A 30 -14.89 -17.09 1.17
CA ARG A 30 -14.00 -16.17 1.90
C ARG A 30 -12.57 -16.69 1.89
N LEU A 31 -12.09 -17.03 0.69
CA LEU A 31 -10.77 -17.62 0.48
C LEU A 31 -9.96 -16.81 -0.50
N TRP A 32 -8.70 -16.53 -0.12
CA TRP A 32 -7.64 -15.95 -0.95
C TRP A 32 -6.42 -16.86 -0.88
N PHE A 33 -5.61 -16.84 -1.90
CA PHE A 33 -4.34 -17.57 -1.88
C PHE A 33 -3.26 -16.87 -2.71
N THR A 34 -2.02 -17.21 -2.39
CA THR A 34 -0.84 -16.72 -3.10
C THR A 34 -0.02 -17.88 -3.65
N ILE A 35 0.66 -17.64 -4.75
CA ILE A 35 1.67 -18.54 -5.33
C ILE A 35 3.03 -17.86 -5.23
N GLY A 36 4.05 -18.62 -4.85
CA GLY A 36 5.43 -18.15 -4.85
C GLY A 36 6.40 -19.32 -4.86
N GLY A 37 7.47 -19.23 -5.66
CA GLY A 37 8.41 -20.33 -5.82
C GLY A 37 7.77 -21.55 -6.50
N GLY A 38 6.72 -21.34 -7.29
CA GLY A 38 5.99 -22.41 -7.99
C GLY A 38 5.11 -23.29 -7.10
N ILE A 39 4.84 -22.92 -5.86
CA ILE A 39 3.95 -23.63 -4.93
C ILE A 39 2.88 -22.70 -4.37
N ILE A 40 1.85 -23.27 -3.72
CA ILE A 40 0.89 -22.50 -2.97
C ILE A 40 1.58 -21.99 -1.70
N ASN A 41 1.63 -20.67 -1.54
CA ASN A 41 2.12 -20.05 -0.31
C ASN A 41 0.96 -19.88 0.67
N GLU A 42 0.76 -18.70 1.27
CA GLU A 42 -0.33 -18.50 2.19
C GLU A 42 -1.69 -18.71 1.52
N VAL A 43 -2.61 -19.31 2.26
CA VAL A 43 -4.05 -19.30 1.99
C VAL A 43 -4.72 -18.57 3.14
N TYR A 44 -5.53 -17.58 2.83
CA TYR A 44 -6.19 -16.71 3.81
C TYR A 44 -7.65 -17.07 3.96
N TYR A 45 -8.12 -17.08 5.21
CA TYR A 45 -9.50 -17.39 5.59
C TYR A 45 -9.79 -16.92 7.04
N PRO A 46 -10.96 -16.41 7.40
CA PRO A 46 -12.06 -15.96 6.55
C PRO A 46 -11.94 -14.51 6.11
N ARG A 47 -10.77 -13.90 6.33
CA ARG A 47 -10.44 -12.53 5.96
C ARG A 47 -9.09 -12.50 5.23
N VAL A 48 -8.91 -11.48 4.40
CA VAL A 48 -7.72 -11.30 3.57
C VAL A 48 -6.44 -11.01 4.37
N ASP A 49 -6.56 -10.57 5.64
CA ASP A 49 -5.44 -10.30 6.55
C ASP A 49 -5.04 -11.51 7.42
N LEU A 50 -5.68 -12.68 7.25
CA LEU A 50 -5.51 -13.80 8.17
C LEU A 50 -5.07 -15.08 7.43
N PRO A 51 -3.76 -15.30 7.25
CA PRO A 51 -3.24 -16.53 6.66
C PRO A 51 -3.46 -17.74 7.58
N GLN A 52 -3.77 -18.89 6.99
CA GLN A 52 -4.07 -20.14 7.69
C GLN A 52 -3.05 -21.25 7.40
N ILE A 53 -2.23 -21.08 6.37
CA ILE A 53 -1.09 -21.95 6.08
C ILE A 53 0.14 -21.12 5.76
N ARG A 54 1.31 -21.67 6.02
CA ARG A 54 2.58 -21.12 5.56
C ARG A 54 2.82 -21.44 4.10
N ASP A 55 2.71 -22.73 3.74
CA ASP A 55 2.79 -23.22 2.37
C ASP A 55 2.17 -24.61 2.20
N LEU A 56 1.83 -24.94 0.96
CA LEU A 56 1.51 -26.26 0.48
C LEU A 56 2.41 -26.55 -0.72
N GLY A 57 3.51 -27.22 -0.47
CA GLY A 57 4.49 -27.65 -1.45
C GLY A 57 4.32 -29.11 -1.87
N PHE A 58 5.24 -29.59 -2.74
CA PHE A 58 5.24 -30.97 -3.21
C PHE A 58 6.65 -31.56 -3.17
N LEU A 59 6.74 -32.81 -2.73
CA LEU A 59 7.88 -33.68 -3.00
C LEU A 59 7.50 -34.62 -4.16
N VAL A 60 8.44 -34.99 -5.00
CA VAL A 60 8.31 -36.04 -6.00
C VAL A 60 9.37 -37.08 -5.74
N GLY A 61 9.00 -38.33 -5.52
CA GLY A 61 9.94 -39.39 -5.19
C GLY A 61 9.49 -40.77 -5.64
N ASP A 62 10.44 -41.74 -5.69
CA ASP A 62 10.20 -43.13 -6.07
C ASP A 62 10.07 -44.08 -4.84
N GLY A 63 10.24 -43.52 -3.62
CA GLY A 63 10.23 -44.31 -2.39
C GLY A 63 11.43 -45.27 -2.22
N ALA A 64 12.40 -45.16 -3.13
CA ALA A 64 13.60 -46.02 -3.16
C ALA A 64 14.93 -45.22 -3.09
N GLY A 65 14.84 -43.93 -2.72
CA GLY A 65 16.00 -43.06 -2.49
C GLY A 65 16.05 -41.81 -3.38
N PHE A 66 15.42 -41.80 -4.54
CA PHE A 66 15.31 -40.59 -5.33
C PHE A 66 14.11 -39.76 -4.88
N TRP A 67 14.37 -38.48 -4.58
CA TRP A 67 13.31 -37.51 -4.32
C TRP A 67 13.77 -36.08 -4.61
N VAL A 68 12.82 -35.19 -4.87
CA VAL A 68 13.03 -33.77 -5.14
C VAL A 68 11.93 -32.96 -4.47
N GLU A 69 12.31 -31.90 -3.78
CA GLU A 69 11.38 -30.84 -3.36
C GLU A 69 11.22 -29.85 -4.52
N VAL A 70 10.03 -29.76 -5.11
CA VAL A 70 9.81 -28.98 -6.35
C VAL A 70 10.11 -27.49 -6.16
N LYS A 71 9.87 -26.94 -4.98
CA LYS A 71 10.20 -25.56 -4.59
C LYS A 71 11.68 -25.22 -4.81
N ARG A 72 12.58 -26.21 -4.68
CA ARG A 72 14.04 -26.03 -4.83
C ARG A 72 14.55 -26.19 -6.26
N LEU A 73 13.69 -26.58 -7.18
CA LEU A 73 14.09 -26.72 -8.58
C LEU A 73 14.34 -25.39 -9.27
N TRP A 74 13.66 -24.32 -8.86
CA TRP A 74 13.71 -22.99 -9.49
C TRP A 74 13.41 -23.01 -11.00
N LYS A 75 12.85 -24.13 -11.51
CA LYS A 75 12.51 -24.38 -12.92
C LYS A 75 11.03 -24.64 -13.02
N TYR A 76 10.25 -23.60 -12.95
CA TYR A 76 8.80 -23.66 -13.09
C TYR A 76 8.30 -22.55 -14.02
N VAL A 77 7.13 -22.76 -14.56
CA VAL A 77 6.39 -21.77 -15.35
C VAL A 77 5.04 -21.59 -14.72
N ILE A 78 4.63 -20.34 -14.53
CA ILE A 78 3.29 -19.98 -14.05
C ILE A 78 2.55 -19.31 -15.21
N GLN A 79 1.32 -19.71 -15.43
CA GLN A 79 0.43 -19.13 -16.43
C GLN A 79 -0.96 -18.91 -15.84
N LEU A 80 -1.54 -17.76 -16.11
CA LEU A 80 -2.95 -17.51 -15.88
C LEU A 80 -3.77 -18.23 -16.94
N ALA A 81 -4.98 -18.67 -16.58
CA ALA A 81 -5.92 -19.28 -17.54
C ALA A 81 -6.31 -18.29 -18.67
N ALA A 82 -6.35 -17.00 -18.34
CA ALA A 82 -6.48 -15.90 -19.27
C ALA A 82 -5.94 -14.60 -18.60
N PRO A 83 -5.56 -13.56 -19.36
CA PRO A 83 -5.07 -12.32 -18.79
C PRO A 83 -6.00 -11.73 -17.73
N GLY A 84 -5.50 -11.54 -16.49
CA GLY A 84 -6.28 -11.06 -15.37
C GLY A 84 -7.28 -12.05 -14.77
N VAL A 85 -7.27 -13.30 -15.15
CA VAL A 85 -8.11 -14.38 -14.57
C VAL A 85 -7.25 -15.29 -13.71
N PRO A 86 -7.35 -15.20 -12.37
CA PRO A 86 -6.43 -15.86 -11.44
C PRO A 86 -6.84 -17.32 -11.15
N ALA A 87 -7.07 -18.11 -12.17
CA ALA A 87 -7.00 -19.56 -12.19
C ALA A 87 -5.62 -19.92 -12.75
N VAL A 88 -4.83 -20.68 -12.00
CA VAL A 88 -3.38 -20.72 -12.18
C VAL A 88 -2.91 -22.10 -12.65
N HIS A 89 -2.04 -22.11 -13.64
CA HIS A 89 -1.30 -23.28 -14.14
C HIS A 89 0.14 -23.15 -13.68
N ILE A 90 0.68 -24.18 -13.02
CA ILE A 90 2.08 -24.25 -12.60
C ILE A 90 2.68 -25.53 -13.18
N VAL A 91 3.81 -25.43 -13.87
CA VAL A 91 4.50 -26.57 -14.46
C VAL A 91 5.94 -26.60 -13.96
N HIS A 92 6.30 -27.63 -13.21
CA HIS A 92 7.67 -27.92 -12.80
C HIS A 92 8.30 -28.94 -13.70
N ARG A 93 9.54 -28.69 -14.18
CA ARG A 93 10.26 -29.58 -15.07
C ARG A 93 11.56 -30.11 -14.45
N HIS A 94 11.71 -31.40 -14.46
CA HIS A 94 12.92 -32.12 -14.06
C HIS A 94 13.28 -33.17 -15.14
N ALA A 95 14.52 -33.67 -15.20
CA ALA A 95 14.94 -34.66 -16.19
C ALA A 95 14.11 -35.96 -16.15
N ARG A 96 13.56 -36.34 -14.98
CA ARG A 96 12.79 -37.56 -14.76
C ARG A 96 11.28 -37.36 -14.75
N PHE A 97 10.78 -36.08 -14.62
CA PHE A 97 9.35 -35.83 -14.49
C PHE A 97 8.95 -34.41 -14.93
N GLU A 98 7.68 -34.26 -15.24
CA GLU A 98 6.96 -32.99 -15.29
C GLU A 98 5.79 -33.05 -14.31
N LEU A 99 5.75 -32.13 -13.32
CA LEU A 99 4.63 -31.97 -12.40
C LEU A 99 3.82 -30.74 -12.81
N THR A 100 2.54 -30.97 -13.11
CA THR A 100 1.58 -29.92 -13.44
C THR A 100 0.57 -29.76 -12.32
N LEU A 101 0.37 -28.50 -11.87
CA LEU A 101 -0.64 -28.11 -10.90
C LEU A 101 -1.60 -27.12 -11.55
N ARG A 102 -2.91 -27.35 -11.43
CA ARG A 102 -3.94 -26.36 -11.74
C ARG A 102 -4.65 -25.97 -10.47
N VAL A 103 -4.64 -24.68 -10.13
CA VAL A 103 -5.11 -24.18 -8.82
C VAL A 103 -6.26 -23.21 -9.03
N THR A 104 -7.36 -23.43 -8.32
CA THR A 104 -8.54 -22.55 -8.35
C THR A 104 -9.31 -22.60 -7.03
N PRO A 105 -9.84 -21.47 -6.52
CA PRO A 105 -10.75 -21.49 -5.39
C PRO A 105 -12.16 -21.87 -5.82
N CYS A 106 -12.93 -22.48 -4.94
CA CYS A 106 -14.36 -22.64 -5.14
C CYS A 106 -15.08 -21.28 -5.04
N GLU A 107 -16.08 -21.06 -5.88
CA GLU A 107 -16.81 -19.78 -5.91
C GLU A 107 -17.65 -19.54 -4.64
N HIS A 108 -18.26 -20.60 -4.09
CA HIS A 108 -19.22 -20.51 -2.99
C HIS A 108 -18.89 -21.34 -1.76
N ARG A 109 -17.74 -22.03 -1.74
CA ARG A 109 -17.24 -22.81 -0.61
C ARG A 109 -15.84 -22.35 -0.23
N ASP A 110 -15.53 -22.31 1.04
CA ASP A 110 -14.20 -21.95 1.56
C ASP A 110 -13.20 -23.11 1.33
N VAL A 111 -12.97 -23.44 0.05
CA VAL A 111 -12.14 -24.56 -0.41
C VAL A 111 -11.24 -24.13 -1.58
N LEU A 112 -9.97 -24.47 -1.50
CA LEU A 112 -9.01 -24.39 -2.61
C LEU A 112 -8.89 -25.77 -3.27
N LEU A 113 -9.10 -25.84 -4.58
CA LEU A 113 -8.89 -27.06 -5.37
C LEU A 113 -7.56 -27.01 -6.13
N ILE A 114 -6.83 -28.13 -6.11
CA ILE A 114 -5.57 -28.31 -6.83
C ILE A 114 -5.64 -29.63 -7.60
N GLU A 115 -5.69 -29.54 -8.93
CA GLU A 115 -5.52 -30.70 -9.80
C GLU A 115 -4.02 -30.96 -10.00
N VAL A 116 -3.60 -32.19 -9.71
CA VAL A 116 -2.21 -32.63 -9.73
C VAL A 116 -2.04 -33.66 -10.85
N SER A 117 -1.09 -33.44 -11.74
CA SER A 117 -0.71 -34.41 -12.79
C SER A 117 0.81 -34.56 -12.86
N LEU A 118 1.28 -35.79 -12.70
CA LEU A 118 2.70 -36.16 -12.80
C LEU A 118 2.94 -37.00 -14.03
N ALA A 119 3.76 -36.53 -14.97
CA ALA A 119 4.27 -37.25 -16.15
C ALA A 119 5.73 -37.64 -15.92
N GLY A 120 6.26 -38.59 -16.67
CA GLY A 120 7.64 -39.08 -16.57
C GLY A 120 7.74 -40.49 -16.02
N ASP A 121 8.83 -40.85 -15.29
CA ASP A 121 9.13 -42.21 -14.82
C ASP A 121 7.98 -42.83 -14.02
N GLU A 122 7.61 -44.07 -14.33
CA GLU A 122 6.40 -44.73 -13.78
C GLU A 122 6.43 -44.91 -12.25
N GLY A 123 7.63 -45.11 -11.67
CA GLY A 123 7.82 -45.33 -10.23
C GLY A 123 7.60 -44.06 -9.36
N LEU A 124 7.56 -42.86 -9.97
CA LEU A 124 7.45 -41.62 -9.24
C LEU A 124 6.02 -41.35 -8.78
N ARG A 125 5.93 -40.77 -7.55
CA ARG A 125 4.69 -40.31 -6.93
C ARG A 125 4.85 -38.88 -6.41
N PRO A 126 3.78 -38.04 -6.46
CA PRO A 126 3.77 -36.72 -5.83
C PRO A 126 3.29 -36.83 -4.38
N TYR A 127 3.89 -36.05 -3.50
CA TYR A 127 3.59 -35.98 -2.07
C TYR A 127 3.34 -34.51 -1.69
N PRO A 128 2.07 -34.07 -1.54
CA PRO A 128 1.77 -32.75 -0.96
C PRO A 128 2.26 -32.69 0.46
N LEU A 129 2.96 -31.59 0.79
CA LEU A 129 3.48 -31.25 2.11
C LEU A 129 2.86 -29.93 2.54
N LEU A 130 1.97 -29.98 3.55
CA LEU A 130 1.17 -28.86 4.05
C LEU A 130 1.72 -28.41 5.39
N ALA A 131 2.00 -27.11 5.55
CA ALA A 131 2.40 -26.47 6.80
C ALA A 131 1.28 -25.57 7.35
N PRO A 132 0.47 -26.02 8.32
CA PRO A 132 -0.56 -25.22 8.96
C PRO A 132 0.05 -24.05 9.76
N HIS A 133 -0.58 -22.87 9.62
CA HIS A 133 -0.33 -21.63 10.39
C HIS A 133 -1.68 -21.03 10.78
N LEU A 134 -2.52 -21.83 11.39
CA LEU A 134 -3.90 -21.46 11.72
C LEU A 134 -3.94 -20.27 12.68
N GLY A 135 -4.82 -19.31 12.35
CA GLY A 135 -4.90 -18.06 13.10
C GLY A 135 -3.72 -17.10 12.85
N GLY A 136 -2.93 -17.32 11.79
CA GLY A 136 -1.77 -16.51 11.45
C GLY A 136 -0.52 -16.84 12.25
N THR A 137 -0.45 -18.05 12.84
CA THR A 137 0.70 -18.48 13.63
C THR A 137 1.01 -19.97 13.45
N GLY A 138 2.30 -20.33 13.36
CA GLY A 138 2.77 -21.70 13.35
C GLY A 138 2.85 -22.35 14.75
N THR A 139 2.57 -21.60 15.82
CA THR A 139 2.60 -22.13 17.19
C THR A 139 1.25 -22.76 17.55
N ASN A 140 1.27 -23.76 18.45
CA ASN A 140 0.08 -24.43 19.02
C ASN A 140 -0.84 -25.13 18.00
N ASN A 141 -0.44 -25.31 16.75
CA ASN A 141 -1.22 -26.11 15.80
C ASN A 141 -1.19 -27.59 16.20
N ARG A 142 -2.30 -28.28 16.00
CA ARG A 142 -2.45 -29.73 16.17
C ARG A 142 -2.82 -30.34 14.83
N ALA A 143 -2.06 -31.33 14.37
CA ALA A 143 -2.27 -31.99 13.10
C ALA A 143 -2.61 -33.47 13.30
N GLN A 144 -3.49 -34.01 12.46
CA GLN A 144 -3.89 -35.40 12.51
C GLN A 144 -4.13 -36.00 11.12
N VAL A 145 -3.83 -37.27 10.97
CA VAL A 145 -4.25 -38.13 9.85
C VAL A 145 -5.41 -38.99 10.35
N VAL A 146 -6.58 -38.85 9.77
CA VAL A 146 -7.78 -39.51 10.23
C VAL A 146 -8.55 -40.23 9.12
N SER A 147 -9.39 -41.20 9.50
CA SER A 147 -10.44 -41.69 8.61
C SER A 147 -11.75 -40.99 8.92
N TYR A 148 -12.14 -40.02 8.08
CA TYR A 148 -13.40 -39.32 8.22
C TYR A 148 -14.42 -39.80 7.19
N ARG A 149 -15.53 -40.35 7.65
CA ARG A 149 -16.57 -40.91 6.79
C ARG A 149 -16.05 -41.94 5.75
N GLY A 150 -15.08 -42.76 6.20
CA GLY A 150 -14.46 -43.79 5.35
C GLY A 150 -13.42 -43.25 4.33
N ARG A 151 -13.04 -41.97 4.40
CA ARG A 151 -12.01 -41.33 3.58
C ARG A 151 -10.87 -40.87 4.43
N ARG A 152 -9.62 -41.02 3.95
CA ARG A 152 -8.43 -40.48 4.62
C ARG A 152 -8.39 -38.97 4.42
N VAL A 153 -8.28 -38.23 5.53
CA VAL A 153 -8.20 -36.76 5.54
C VAL A 153 -7.04 -36.35 6.44
N LEU A 154 -6.29 -35.38 5.99
CA LEU A 154 -5.23 -34.72 6.75
C LEU A 154 -5.81 -33.41 7.26
N TRP A 155 -5.94 -33.23 8.59
CA TRP A 155 -6.51 -32.02 9.14
C TRP A 155 -5.66 -31.40 10.24
N ALA A 156 -5.86 -30.12 10.47
CA ALA A 156 -5.25 -29.40 11.57
C ALA A 156 -6.25 -28.45 12.21
N GLU A 157 -6.01 -28.14 13.50
CA GLU A 157 -6.83 -27.20 14.28
C GLU A 157 -5.99 -26.32 15.18
N GLN A 158 -6.48 -25.11 15.44
CA GLN A 158 -5.99 -24.18 16.46
C GLN A 158 -7.07 -23.16 16.82
N GLY A 159 -7.49 -23.16 18.09
CA GLY A 159 -8.55 -22.26 18.54
C GLY A 159 -9.83 -22.39 17.69
N PRO A 160 -10.34 -21.29 17.11
CA PRO A 160 -11.54 -21.31 16.29
C PRO A 160 -11.29 -21.63 14.81
N PHE A 161 -10.08 -22.03 14.44
CA PHE A 161 -9.69 -22.29 13.06
C PHE A 161 -9.36 -23.76 12.85
N ALA A 162 -9.81 -24.30 11.74
CA ALA A 162 -9.46 -25.62 11.29
C ALA A 162 -9.31 -25.67 9.76
N LEU A 163 -8.46 -26.58 9.29
CA LEU A 163 -8.32 -26.94 7.89
C LEU A 163 -8.40 -28.45 7.70
N ALA A 164 -8.77 -28.87 6.51
CA ALA A 164 -8.75 -30.27 6.10
C ALA A 164 -8.30 -30.39 4.65
N LEU A 165 -7.31 -31.23 4.40
CA LEU A 165 -6.84 -31.61 3.07
C LEU A 165 -7.36 -33.01 2.76
N ALA A 166 -8.21 -33.11 1.75
CA ALA A 166 -8.72 -34.37 1.19
C ALA A 166 -8.26 -34.53 -0.26
N ALA A 167 -8.24 -35.76 -0.75
CA ALA A 167 -7.84 -36.07 -2.11
C ALA A 167 -8.77 -37.08 -2.76
N ALA A 168 -8.99 -36.91 -4.08
CA ALA A 168 -9.70 -37.87 -4.90
C ALA A 168 -8.98 -38.11 -6.23
N THR A 169 -9.14 -39.33 -6.80
CA THR A 169 -8.77 -39.60 -8.19
C THR A 169 -9.73 -38.87 -9.14
N PRO A 170 -9.43 -38.75 -10.45
CA PRO A 170 -10.38 -38.25 -11.43
C PRO A 170 -11.73 -39.02 -11.46
N GLN A 171 -11.73 -40.27 -11.04
CA GLN A 171 -12.93 -41.11 -10.90
C GLN A 171 -13.63 -40.96 -9.53
N GLN A 172 -13.25 -39.93 -8.74
CA GLN A 172 -13.82 -39.62 -7.42
C GLN A 172 -13.62 -40.69 -6.32
N GLN A 173 -12.64 -41.56 -6.51
CA GLN A 173 -12.21 -42.52 -5.48
C GLN A 173 -11.22 -41.87 -4.52
N GLU A 174 -11.01 -42.46 -3.34
CA GLU A 174 -9.99 -42.01 -2.40
C GLU A 174 -8.61 -42.07 -3.05
N ALA A 175 -7.81 -41.00 -2.88
CA ALA A 175 -6.51 -40.88 -3.53
C ALA A 175 -5.33 -40.95 -2.57
N PHE A 176 -5.48 -40.64 -1.28
CA PHE A 176 -4.35 -40.70 -0.35
C PHE A 176 -3.93 -42.15 -0.08
N GLY A 177 -2.67 -42.46 -0.45
CA GLY A 177 -1.94 -43.65 0.01
C GLY A 177 -1.43 -43.51 1.45
N ARG A 178 -0.10 -43.64 1.66
CA ARG A 178 0.53 -43.38 2.98
C ARG A 178 0.38 -41.92 3.34
N ALA A 179 0.24 -41.65 4.65
CA ALA A 179 0.18 -40.26 5.16
C ALA A 179 0.77 -40.20 6.57
N SER A 180 1.29 -39.04 6.96
CA SER A 180 1.87 -38.79 8.26
C SER A 180 1.66 -37.36 8.70
N ALA A 181 1.44 -37.18 10.02
CA ALA A 181 1.56 -35.88 10.68
C ALA A 181 2.95 -35.82 11.36
N GLY A 182 3.59 -34.65 11.40
CA GLY A 182 4.91 -34.52 12.01
C GLY A 182 5.16 -33.15 12.61
N ASN A 183 6.14 -33.06 13.51
CA ASN A 183 6.63 -31.82 14.07
C ASN A 183 7.77 -31.31 13.17
N VAL A 184 7.69 -30.05 12.71
CA VAL A 184 8.61 -29.47 11.74
C VAL A 184 10.07 -29.52 12.25
N GLY A 185 10.97 -29.99 11.38
CA GLY A 185 12.40 -30.15 11.68
C GLY A 185 12.76 -31.40 12.51
N SER A 186 11.77 -32.22 12.88
CA SER A 186 12.00 -33.40 13.72
C SER A 186 11.43 -34.69 13.13
N SER A 187 10.11 -34.74 12.96
CA SER A 187 9.35 -35.93 12.53
C SER A 187 8.44 -35.67 11.35
N ASP A 188 8.55 -34.49 10.70
CA ASP A 188 7.78 -34.16 9.52
C ASP A 188 8.23 -34.97 8.28
N GLY A 189 7.37 -34.98 7.25
CA GLY A 189 7.62 -35.76 6.05
C GLY A 189 8.87 -35.34 5.26
N TRP A 190 9.31 -34.07 5.34
CA TRP A 190 10.57 -33.65 4.72
C TRP A 190 11.76 -34.32 5.39
N GLN A 191 11.76 -34.43 6.75
CA GLN A 191 12.79 -35.10 7.51
C GLN A 191 12.83 -36.62 7.23
N ASP A 192 11.65 -37.24 7.00
CA ASP A 192 11.57 -38.63 6.62
C ASP A 192 12.25 -38.87 5.24
N PHE A 193 11.90 -38.07 4.24
CA PHE A 193 12.52 -38.14 2.93
C PHE A 193 14.02 -37.87 2.98
N ALA A 194 14.47 -36.89 3.75
CA ALA A 194 15.89 -36.56 3.92
C ALA A 194 16.70 -37.71 4.55
N ARG A 195 16.10 -38.49 5.46
CA ARG A 195 16.77 -39.59 6.16
C ARG A 195 16.61 -40.93 5.46
N ASN A 196 15.43 -41.19 4.91
CA ASN A 196 15.03 -42.53 4.46
C ASN A 196 14.77 -42.62 2.94
N GLY A 197 14.81 -41.49 2.23
CA GLY A 197 14.57 -41.43 0.77
C GLY A 197 13.13 -41.65 0.35
N GLY A 198 12.16 -41.63 1.28
CA GLY A 198 10.76 -41.86 1.01
C GLY A 198 9.88 -41.66 2.24
N LEU A 199 8.55 -41.79 2.08
CA LEU A 199 7.60 -41.70 3.19
C LEU A 199 7.50 -43.03 3.92
N THR A 200 8.32 -43.17 4.97
CA THR A 200 8.40 -44.39 5.79
C THR A 200 7.70 -44.23 7.15
N TRP A 201 7.69 -43.02 7.68
CA TRP A 201 7.00 -42.72 8.94
C TRP A 201 5.49 -42.54 8.70
N GLN A 202 4.72 -43.04 9.69
CA GLN A 202 3.25 -42.97 9.67
C GLN A 202 2.75 -42.60 11.06
N TYR A 203 2.84 -41.32 11.40
CA TYR A 203 2.32 -40.81 12.65
C TYR A 203 0.91 -40.26 12.42
N ASP A 204 -0.01 -40.64 13.33
CA ASP A 204 -1.40 -40.21 13.27
C ASP A 204 -1.59 -38.77 13.78
N ARG A 205 -0.73 -38.32 14.72
CA ARG A 205 -0.86 -37.00 15.39
C ARG A 205 0.46 -36.31 15.58
N ALA A 206 0.44 -34.96 15.48
CA ALA A 206 1.57 -34.09 15.79
C ALA A 206 1.11 -32.83 16.51
N GLY A 207 2.03 -32.21 17.24
CA GLY A 207 1.78 -30.98 18.00
C GLY A 207 1.38 -31.22 19.46
N PRO A 208 1.00 -30.16 20.22
CA PRO A 208 0.85 -28.77 19.74
C PRO A 208 2.19 -28.11 19.38
N GLY A 209 2.20 -27.33 18.30
CA GLY A 209 3.41 -26.65 17.85
C GLY A 209 3.40 -26.28 16.37
N ASN A 210 4.61 -26.20 15.80
CA ASN A 210 4.85 -26.07 14.37
C ASN A 210 4.80 -27.46 13.74
N VAL A 211 3.75 -27.75 13.00
CA VAL A 211 3.43 -29.06 12.47
C VAL A 211 3.34 -29.09 10.96
N ALA A 212 3.52 -30.28 10.37
CA ALA A 212 3.32 -30.50 8.96
C ALA A 212 2.53 -31.77 8.70
N LEU A 213 1.82 -31.82 7.58
CA LEU A 213 1.04 -32.94 7.09
C LEU A 213 1.56 -33.34 5.70
N ILE A 214 1.75 -34.64 5.48
CA ILE A 214 2.19 -35.19 4.19
C ILE A 214 1.33 -36.38 3.81
N GLY A 215 1.09 -36.55 2.50
CA GLY A 215 0.40 -37.72 1.97
C GLY A 215 0.91 -38.14 0.60
N GLU A 216 0.89 -39.46 0.31
CA GLU A 216 1.22 -40.03 -1.00
C GLU A 216 -0.01 -39.91 -1.93
N LEU A 217 0.19 -39.44 -3.16
CA LEU A 217 -0.86 -39.38 -4.19
C LEU A 217 -0.54 -40.31 -5.38
N PRO A 218 -1.57 -40.77 -6.09
CA PRO A 218 -1.39 -41.30 -7.43
C PRO A 218 -0.91 -40.19 -8.38
N ARG A 219 -0.45 -40.56 -9.57
CA ARG A 219 0.08 -39.63 -10.58
C ARG A 219 -0.96 -38.59 -11.06
N GLN A 220 -2.24 -38.85 -10.89
CA GLN A 220 -3.35 -37.96 -11.18
C GLN A 220 -4.30 -37.92 -9.97
N ALA A 221 -4.51 -36.73 -9.43
CA ALA A 221 -5.38 -36.51 -8.31
C ALA A 221 -5.95 -35.09 -8.30
N VAL A 222 -7.01 -34.87 -7.56
CA VAL A 222 -7.52 -33.56 -7.17
C VAL A 222 -7.43 -33.45 -5.65
N LEU A 223 -6.75 -32.44 -5.17
CA LEU A 223 -6.71 -32.05 -3.76
C LEU A 223 -7.78 -30.99 -3.48
N ALA A 224 -8.41 -31.08 -2.31
CA ALA A 224 -9.30 -30.06 -1.78
C ALA A 224 -8.82 -29.66 -0.39
N LEU A 225 -8.40 -28.40 -0.24
CA LEU A 225 -8.03 -27.79 1.02
C LEU A 225 -9.17 -26.90 1.49
N GLY A 226 -9.94 -27.38 2.45
CA GLY A 226 -11.10 -26.68 3.03
C GLY A 226 -10.78 -26.06 4.38
N PHE A 227 -11.51 -25.00 4.70
CA PHE A 227 -11.37 -24.27 5.97
C PHE A 227 -12.72 -24.19 6.69
N GLY A 228 -12.67 -24.16 8.03
CA GLY A 228 -13.87 -24.09 8.85
C GLY A 228 -13.55 -23.80 10.31
N SER A 229 -14.58 -23.83 11.16
CA SER A 229 -14.45 -23.63 12.61
C SER A 229 -14.18 -24.94 13.38
N SER A 230 -14.23 -26.08 12.71
CA SER A 230 -13.82 -27.40 13.24
C SER A 230 -13.23 -28.26 12.12
N PRO A 231 -12.39 -29.26 12.46
CA PRO A 231 -11.84 -30.18 11.47
C PRO A 231 -12.93 -30.90 10.65
N GLU A 232 -14.03 -31.30 11.28
CA GLU A 232 -15.16 -31.98 10.61
C GLU A 232 -15.86 -31.04 9.61
N SER A 233 -16.02 -29.74 9.96
CA SER A 233 -16.63 -28.77 9.05
C SER A 233 -15.73 -28.54 7.84
N ALA A 234 -14.43 -28.37 8.05
CA ALA A 234 -13.44 -28.24 6.98
C ALA A 234 -13.39 -29.49 6.09
N ALA A 235 -13.37 -30.70 6.68
CA ALA A 235 -13.39 -31.98 5.96
C ALA A 235 -14.67 -32.14 5.13
N THR A 236 -15.84 -31.79 5.68
CA THR A 236 -17.12 -31.83 4.97
C THR A 236 -17.10 -30.93 3.75
N LEU A 237 -16.56 -29.70 3.86
CA LEU A 237 -16.42 -28.77 2.73
C LEU A 237 -15.48 -29.33 1.67
N SER A 238 -14.32 -29.87 2.07
CA SER A 238 -13.36 -30.49 1.14
C SER A 238 -13.96 -31.66 0.38
N LEU A 239 -14.62 -32.60 1.09
CA LEU A 239 -15.25 -33.76 0.46
C LEU A 239 -16.42 -33.36 -0.45
N THR A 240 -17.19 -32.34 -0.06
CA THR A 240 -18.26 -31.80 -0.90
C THR A 240 -17.70 -31.19 -2.19
N ALA A 241 -16.57 -30.46 -2.11
CA ALA A 241 -15.94 -29.90 -3.29
C ALA A 241 -15.41 -30.99 -4.25
N LEU A 242 -14.89 -32.10 -3.72
CA LEU A 242 -14.43 -33.25 -4.51
C LEU A 242 -15.57 -34.08 -5.13
N SER A 243 -16.83 -33.89 -4.73
CA SER A 243 -17.97 -34.56 -5.38
C SER A 243 -18.34 -33.97 -6.74
N GLU A 244 -17.73 -32.84 -7.11
CA GLU A 244 -17.90 -32.18 -8.40
C GLU A 244 -16.59 -32.28 -9.22
N PRO A 245 -16.64 -32.49 -10.54
CA PRO A 245 -15.43 -32.51 -11.36
C PRO A 245 -14.66 -31.18 -11.26
N PHE A 246 -13.34 -31.24 -11.14
CA PHE A 246 -12.46 -30.07 -11.07
C PHE A 246 -12.72 -29.04 -12.21
N ALA A 247 -12.93 -29.54 -13.43
CA ALA A 247 -13.17 -28.71 -14.61
C ALA A 247 -14.38 -27.77 -14.44
N VAL A 248 -15.40 -28.18 -13.70
CA VAL A 248 -16.59 -27.35 -13.45
C VAL A 248 -16.26 -26.15 -12.55
N THR A 249 -15.51 -26.37 -11.48
CA THR A 249 -15.06 -25.27 -10.60
C THR A 249 -14.07 -24.34 -11.33
N TRP A 250 -13.18 -24.92 -12.15
CA TRP A 250 -12.26 -24.17 -12.98
C TRP A 250 -13.00 -23.22 -13.93
N GLU A 251 -13.99 -23.75 -14.67
CA GLU A 251 -14.78 -22.96 -15.62
C GLU A 251 -15.59 -21.86 -14.91
N ARG A 252 -16.16 -22.15 -13.74
CA ARG A 252 -16.86 -21.10 -12.95
C ARG A 252 -15.94 -19.94 -12.60
N GLN A 253 -14.71 -20.22 -12.19
CA GLN A 253 -13.72 -19.17 -11.88
C GLN A 253 -13.42 -18.33 -13.14
N LEU A 254 -13.23 -18.97 -14.30
CA LEU A 254 -13.02 -18.26 -15.55
C LEU A 254 -14.20 -17.35 -15.89
N VAL A 255 -15.41 -17.89 -15.85
CA VAL A 255 -16.64 -17.15 -16.15
C VAL A 255 -16.85 -15.98 -15.19
N ALA A 256 -16.62 -16.19 -13.90
CA ALA A 256 -16.82 -15.14 -12.89
C ALA A 256 -15.87 -13.94 -13.12
N TRP A 257 -14.58 -14.22 -13.33
CA TRP A 257 -13.59 -13.18 -13.58
C TRP A 257 -13.75 -12.50 -14.95
N THR A 258 -14.03 -13.27 -16.00
CA THR A 258 -14.31 -12.72 -17.33
C THR A 258 -15.52 -11.79 -17.28
N ARG A 259 -16.57 -12.17 -16.55
CA ARG A 259 -17.77 -11.32 -16.34
C ARG A 259 -17.42 -10.04 -15.59
N TRP A 260 -16.63 -10.14 -14.52
CA TRP A 260 -16.20 -8.96 -13.76
C TRP A 260 -15.37 -8.01 -14.65
N HIS A 261 -14.40 -8.53 -15.41
CA HIS A 261 -13.64 -7.73 -16.36
C HIS A 261 -14.53 -7.09 -17.45
N GLY A 262 -15.54 -7.81 -17.93
CA GLY A 262 -16.50 -7.28 -18.90
C GLY A 262 -17.41 -6.18 -18.34
N GLN A 263 -17.58 -6.11 -17.01
CA GLN A 263 -18.31 -5.03 -16.34
C GLN A 263 -17.44 -3.79 -16.11
N CYS A 264 -16.12 -3.94 -16.20
CA CYS A 264 -15.13 -2.88 -16.06
C CYS A 264 -14.78 -2.31 -17.45
N GLY A 265 -14.44 -1.03 -17.52
CA GLY A 265 -14.08 -0.35 -18.77
C GLY A 265 -12.64 -0.62 -19.27
N HIS A 266 -12.08 -1.81 -19.04
CA HIS A 266 -10.70 -2.12 -19.39
C HIS A 266 -10.40 -1.94 -20.89
N GLU A 267 -11.33 -2.25 -21.76
CA GLU A 267 -11.14 -2.11 -23.21
C GLU A 267 -10.78 -0.69 -23.61
N VAL A 268 -11.39 0.31 -22.94
CA VAL A 268 -11.07 1.71 -23.17
C VAL A 268 -9.65 2.06 -22.77
N LEU A 269 -9.15 1.49 -21.65
CA LEU A 269 -7.79 1.73 -21.16
C LEU A 269 -6.72 1.00 -21.97
N THR A 270 -7.06 -0.12 -22.58
CA THR A 270 -6.11 -0.95 -23.34
C THR A 270 -5.99 -0.54 -24.80
N THR A 271 -6.87 0.34 -25.29
CA THR A 271 -6.79 0.90 -26.64
C THR A 271 -5.43 1.61 -26.81
N ASP A 272 -4.72 1.32 -27.90
CA ASP A 272 -3.44 1.94 -28.24
C ASP A 272 -2.29 1.63 -27.26
N LEU A 273 -2.39 0.55 -26.47
CA LEU A 273 -1.30 0.02 -25.67
C LEU A 273 -0.65 -1.19 -26.36
N PRO A 274 0.67 -1.39 -26.18
CA PRO A 274 1.30 -2.68 -26.52
C PRO A 274 0.61 -3.84 -25.80
N ALA A 275 0.62 -5.04 -26.39
CA ALA A 275 -0.08 -6.21 -25.84
C ALA A 275 0.33 -6.52 -24.40
N GLU A 276 1.63 -6.43 -24.08
CA GLU A 276 2.18 -6.61 -22.74
C GLU A 276 1.59 -5.63 -21.72
N CYS A 277 1.45 -4.35 -22.11
CA CYS A 277 0.86 -3.32 -21.26
C CYS A 277 -0.67 -3.50 -21.11
N ALA A 278 -1.36 -3.93 -22.16
CA ALA A 278 -2.79 -4.22 -22.11
C ALA A 278 -3.09 -5.42 -21.20
N GLU A 279 -2.23 -6.44 -21.20
CA GLU A 279 -2.29 -7.56 -20.26
C GLU A 279 -2.06 -7.08 -18.83
N GLN A 280 -1.03 -6.24 -18.60
CA GLN A 280 -0.71 -5.68 -17.28
C GLN A 280 -1.86 -4.85 -16.72
N VAL A 281 -2.64 -4.12 -17.53
CA VAL A 281 -3.87 -3.43 -17.08
C VAL A 281 -4.85 -4.42 -16.45
N ARG A 282 -5.11 -5.56 -17.11
CA ARG A 282 -6.04 -6.57 -16.60
C ARG A 282 -5.50 -7.24 -15.33
N ILE A 283 -4.21 -7.56 -15.29
CA ILE A 283 -3.55 -8.13 -14.10
C ILE A 283 -3.60 -7.13 -12.94
N SER A 284 -3.29 -5.86 -13.18
CA SER A 284 -3.33 -4.84 -12.13
C SER A 284 -4.74 -4.69 -11.54
N ALA A 285 -5.78 -4.68 -12.37
CA ALA A 285 -7.15 -4.64 -11.88
C ALA A 285 -7.53 -5.91 -11.07
N MET A 286 -7.08 -7.08 -11.51
CA MET A 286 -7.22 -8.34 -10.77
C MET A 286 -6.53 -8.26 -9.40
N VAL A 287 -5.31 -7.73 -9.31
CA VAL A 287 -4.58 -7.57 -8.05
C VAL A 287 -5.36 -6.68 -7.08
N LEU A 288 -5.84 -5.53 -7.52
CA LEU A 288 -6.67 -4.66 -6.66
C LEU A 288 -7.91 -5.40 -6.15
N ARG A 289 -8.57 -6.15 -7.01
CA ARG A 289 -9.77 -6.91 -6.65
C ARG A 289 -9.46 -8.06 -5.68
N ALA A 290 -8.31 -8.71 -5.84
CA ALA A 290 -7.88 -9.83 -4.99
C ALA A 290 -7.38 -9.39 -3.60
N HIS A 291 -7.11 -8.10 -3.36
CA HIS A 291 -6.71 -7.59 -2.04
C HIS A 291 -7.89 -7.03 -1.22
N GLN A 292 -9.09 -7.03 -1.78
CA GLN A 292 -10.29 -6.58 -1.07
C GLN A 292 -10.83 -7.65 -0.12
N ASP A 293 -11.23 -7.23 1.07
CA ASP A 293 -11.88 -8.12 2.03
C ASP A 293 -13.38 -8.30 1.75
N LYS A 294 -13.94 -9.40 2.26
CA LYS A 294 -15.37 -9.72 2.11
C LYS A 294 -16.15 -9.58 3.41
N THR A 295 -15.47 -9.69 4.55
CA THR A 295 -16.08 -9.45 5.86
C THR A 295 -16.24 -7.95 6.10
N TYR A 296 -15.28 -7.15 5.64
CA TYR A 296 -15.29 -5.69 5.70
C TYR A 296 -15.26 -5.11 4.27
N PRO A 297 -16.40 -5.08 3.56
CA PRO A 297 -16.45 -4.62 2.18
C PRO A 297 -15.89 -3.20 2.03
N GLY A 298 -14.94 -3.04 1.14
CA GLY A 298 -14.23 -1.78 0.91
C GLY A 298 -12.88 -1.67 1.60
N ALA A 299 -12.59 -2.51 2.61
CA ALA A 299 -11.24 -2.65 3.15
C ALA A 299 -10.35 -3.38 2.15
N MET A 300 -9.09 -2.93 2.03
CA MET A 300 -8.07 -3.52 1.15
C MET A 300 -6.74 -3.47 1.86
N VAL A 301 -6.05 -4.61 1.93
CA VAL A 301 -4.68 -4.65 2.48
C VAL A 301 -3.67 -4.11 1.47
N ALA A 302 -2.58 -3.51 1.94
CA ALA A 302 -1.55 -2.93 1.09
C ALA A 302 -0.79 -3.98 0.27
N SER A 303 -0.64 -5.19 0.80
CA SER A 303 -0.06 -6.34 0.12
C SER A 303 -0.42 -7.65 0.82
N LEU A 304 -0.51 -8.75 0.06
CA LEU A 304 -0.55 -10.12 0.55
C LEU A 304 0.87 -10.69 0.74
N SER A 305 1.80 -9.85 1.18
CA SER A 305 3.19 -10.23 1.37
C SER A 305 3.74 -9.67 2.68
N VAL A 306 4.78 -10.30 3.18
CA VAL A 306 5.59 -9.81 4.30
C VAL A 306 6.95 -9.43 3.71
N PRO A 307 7.29 -8.13 3.64
CA PRO A 307 8.58 -7.70 3.10
C PRO A 307 9.72 -8.44 3.79
N TRP A 308 10.68 -8.93 3.01
CA TRP A 308 11.81 -9.74 3.48
C TRP A 308 11.39 -10.89 4.39
N GLY A 309 10.29 -11.58 4.06
CA GLY A 309 9.76 -12.73 4.79
C GLY A 309 10.82 -13.81 5.05
N ASN A 310 10.49 -14.80 5.85
CA ASN A 310 11.36 -15.83 6.43
C ASN A 310 12.12 -15.45 7.71
N THR A 311 11.93 -14.27 8.29
CA THR A 311 12.74 -13.84 9.43
C THR A 311 12.05 -14.04 10.77
N ARG A 312 10.74 -13.81 10.92
CA ARG A 312 9.99 -14.01 12.19
C ARG A 312 8.49 -14.10 11.95
N GLU A 313 7.78 -14.80 12.85
CA GLU A 313 6.33 -15.05 12.78
C GLU A 313 5.45 -13.87 13.21
N GLU A 314 5.94 -12.89 13.90
CA GLU A 314 5.14 -12.01 14.77
C GLU A 314 4.63 -10.70 14.14
N ARG A 315 4.72 -10.52 12.84
CA ARG A 315 4.38 -9.22 12.25
C ARG A 315 3.34 -9.34 11.15
N PRO A 316 2.35 -8.41 11.13
CA PRO A 316 1.32 -8.41 10.08
C PRO A 316 1.89 -8.13 8.69
N GLY A 317 3.14 -7.68 8.59
CA GLY A 317 3.70 -7.21 7.32
C GLY A 317 2.81 -6.13 6.73
N TYR A 318 2.41 -6.27 5.46
CA TYR A 318 1.50 -5.35 4.78
C TYR A 318 0.05 -5.83 4.74
N HIS A 319 -0.34 -6.78 5.62
CA HIS A 319 -1.72 -7.22 5.80
C HIS A 319 -2.59 -6.21 6.56
N LEU A 320 -2.30 -4.93 6.41
CA LEU A 320 -2.96 -3.80 7.05
C LEU A 320 -3.56 -2.86 6.00
N VAL A 321 -4.43 -1.97 6.44
CA VAL A 321 -5.04 -0.92 5.64
C VAL A 321 -4.40 0.42 5.99
N TRP A 322 -3.80 1.08 5.00
CA TRP A 322 -3.41 2.50 5.03
C TRP A 322 -4.48 3.31 4.29
N PRO A 323 -5.07 4.34 4.88
CA PRO A 323 -6.08 5.17 4.21
C PRO A 323 -5.60 5.79 2.90
N ARG A 324 -4.34 6.24 2.81
CA ARG A 324 -3.73 6.73 1.56
C ARG A 324 -3.73 5.66 0.47
N ASP A 325 -3.13 4.50 0.74
CA ASP A 325 -3.04 3.38 -0.20
C ASP A 325 -4.42 2.92 -0.64
N LEU A 326 -5.37 2.88 0.30
CA LEU A 326 -6.75 2.52 0.05
C LEU A 326 -7.45 3.48 -0.90
N VAL A 327 -7.27 4.80 -0.73
CA VAL A 327 -7.85 5.81 -1.62
C VAL A 327 -7.17 5.82 -2.98
N GLU A 328 -5.84 5.72 -3.02
CA GLU A 328 -5.07 5.61 -4.26
C GLU A 328 -5.52 4.39 -5.09
N SER A 329 -5.73 3.25 -4.42
CA SER A 329 -6.26 2.03 -5.03
C SER A 329 -7.71 2.17 -5.47
N SER A 330 -8.53 2.87 -4.68
CA SER A 330 -9.92 3.16 -5.03
C SER A 330 -10.02 4.08 -6.26
N GLY A 331 -9.11 5.06 -6.39
CA GLY A 331 -8.97 5.87 -7.60
C GLY A 331 -8.70 5.03 -8.85
N ALA A 332 -7.85 4.00 -8.73
CA ALA A 332 -7.60 3.06 -9.81
C ALA A 332 -8.82 2.17 -10.14
N LEU A 333 -9.58 1.74 -9.13
CA LEU A 333 -10.84 1.04 -9.35
C LEU A 333 -11.85 1.94 -10.09
N LEU A 334 -11.90 3.23 -9.77
CA LEU A 334 -12.70 4.21 -10.54
C LEU A 334 -12.20 4.34 -11.98
N ALA A 335 -10.88 4.33 -12.19
CA ALA A 335 -10.30 4.42 -13.53
C ALA A 335 -10.71 3.25 -14.44
N VAL A 336 -10.86 2.05 -13.87
CA VAL A 336 -11.34 0.86 -14.59
C VAL A 336 -12.87 0.71 -14.56
N GLY A 337 -13.62 1.64 -13.97
CA GLY A 337 -15.10 1.61 -13.92
C GLY A 337 -15.70 0.72 -12.83
N ALA A 338 -14.91 0.24 -11.87
CA ALA A 338 -15.37 -0.56 -10.72
C ALA A 338 -16.00 0.34 -9.63
N LEU A 339 -17.09 1.01 -9.95
CA LEU A 339 -17.73 2.04 -9.11
C LEU A 339 -18.25 1.49 -7.78
N ARG A 340 -18.77 0.25 -7.78
CA ARG A 340 -19.29 -0.38 -6.56
C ARG A 340 -18.17 -0.62 -5.55
N GLU A 341 -17.04 -1.10 -6.01
CA GLU A 341 -15.85 -1.36 -5.19
C GLU A 341 -15.32 -0.06 -4.56
N ALA A 342 -15.20 0.99 -5.36
CA ALA A 342 -14.75 2.31 -4.88
C ALA A 342 -15.73 2.93 -3.87
N ARG A 343 -17.05 2.78 -4.09
CA ARG A 343 -18.06 3.22 -3.12
C ARG A 343 -17.99 2.43 -1.81
N ASN A 344 -17.75 1.14 -1.87
CA ASN A 344 -17.55 0.34 -0.66
C ASN A 344 -16.34 0.84 0.13
N THR A 345 -15.25 1.23 -0.55
CA THR A 345 -14.09 1.87 0.10
C THR A 345 -14.50 3.15 0.84
N LEU A 346 -15.28 4.02 0.21
CA LEU A 346 -15.76 5.23 0.90
C LEU A 346 -16.61 4.89 2.14
N ARG A 347 -17.51 3.89 2.03
CA ARG A 347 -18.33 3.45 3.17
C ARG A 347 -17.48 2.88 4.31
N TYR A 348 -16.42 2.15 3.99
CA TYR A 348 -15.46 1.66 4.98
C TYR A 348 -14.73 2.82 5.67
N LEU A 349 -14.27 3.82 4.91
CA LEU A 349 -13.62 5.01 5.46
C LEU A 349 -14.57 5.83 6.34
N LEU A 350 -15.85 5.98 5.97
CA LEU A 350 -16.85 6.59 6.83
C LEU A 350 -16.98 5.88 8.20
N ALA A 351 -16.94 4.56 8.20
CA ALA A 351 -17.08 3.75 9.41
C ALA A 351 -15.81 3.76 10.30
N THR A 352 -14.64 4.07 9.73
CA THR A 352 -13.36 4.03 10.44
C THR A 352 -12.79 5.41 10.78
N GLN A 353 -13.48 6.50 10.43
CA GLN A 353 -13.06 7.85 10.79
C GLN A 353 -13.14 8.07 12.31
N HIS A 354 -12.07 8.59 12.90
CA HIS A 354 -12.07 9.01 14.32
C HIS A 354 -13.02 10.20 14.56
N THR A 355 -13.47 10.37 15.80
CA THR A 355 -14.46 11.41 16.17
C THR A 355 -13.96 12.83 15.95
N ASP A 356 -12.65 13.05 16.06
CA ASP A 356 -11.99 14.35 15.82
C ASP A 356 -11.72 14.64 14.34
N GLY A 357 -11.94 13.64 13.46
CA GLY A 357 -11.93 13.77 12.01
C GLY A 357 -10.78 13.10 11.27
N HIS A 358 -9.76 12.59 11.94
CA HIS A 358 -8.61 11.94 11.30
C HIS A 358 -8.82 10.43 11.07
N TRP A 359 -7.86 9.80 10.41
CA TRP A 359 -7.62 8.37 10.37
C TRP A 359 -6.21 8.08 10.89
N SER A 360 -6.05 6.92 11.54
CA SER A 360 -4.74 6.44 11.96
C SER A 360 -3.86 6.09 10.76
N GLN A 361 -2.54 6.16 10.93
CA GLN A 361 -1.55 5.79 9.91
C GLN A 361 -1.88 4.47 9.22
N ASN A 362 -2.22 3.44 9.97
CA ASN A 362 -2.76 2.19 9.46
C ASN A 362 -3.62 1.47 10.50
N GLN A 363 -4.36 0.49 10.02
CA GLN A 363 -5.28 -0.26 10.89
C GLN A 363 -5.50 -1.67 10.35
N TRP A 364 -5.87 -2.57 11.26
CA TRP A 364 -6.45 -3.85 10.89
C TRP A 364 -7.77 -3.66 10.14
N LEU A 365 -8.20 -4.65 9.37
CA LEU A 365 -9.47 -4.58 8.61
C LEU A 365 -10.67 -4.16 9.47
N GLY A 366 -10.72 -4.55 10.75
CA GLY A 366 -11.78 -4.17 11.69
C GLY A 366 -11.67 -2.74 12.24
N GLY A 367 -10.73 -1.91 11.76
CA GLY A 367 -10.60 -0.50 12.15
C GLY A 367 -9.74 -0.25 13.40
N LYS A 368 -9.18 -1.29 14.04
CA LYS A 368 -8.24 -1.10 15.16
C LYS A 368 -6.90 -0.63 14.62
N ALA A 369 -6.42 0.53 15.06
CA ALA A 369 -5.09 1.04 14.73
C ALA A 369 -4.00 0.01 15.10
N TYR A 370 -3.01 -0.13 14.23
CA TYR A 370 -1.80 -0.89 14.51
C TYR A 370 -0.65 0.04 14.85
N TRP A 371 -0.38 1.04 14.02
CA TRP A 371 0.46 2.19 14.35
C TRP A 371 -0.40 3.44 14.47
N GLU A 372 -0.16 4.21 15.53
CA GLU A 372 -0.94 5.39 15.86
C GLU A 372 -0.30 6.69 15.36
N GLY A 373 0.66 6.62 14.43
CA GLY A 373 1.24 7.78 13.75
C GLY A 373 0.17 8.61 13.04
N LEU A 374 0.39 9.91 12.94
CA LEU A 374 -0.53 10.84 12.28
C LEU A 374 0.11 11.40 11.01
N GLN A 375 -0.55 11.15 9.89
CA GLN A 375 -0.19 11.70 8.59
C GLN A 375 -1.38 12.50 8.05
N LEU A 376 -1.18 13.78 7.74
CA LEU A 376 -2.28 14.65 7.31
C LEU A 376 -2.86 14.23 5.96
N ASP A 377 -2.06 13.63 5.08
CA ASP A 377 -2.53 13.10 3.79
C ASP A 377 -3.50 11.92 3.97
N GLU A 378 -3.32 11.08 5.00
CA GLU A 378 -4.28 10.02 5.36
C GLU A 378 -5.67 10.56 5.72
N THR A 379 -5.72 11.80 6.21
CA THR A 379 -6.97 12.50 6.51
C THR A 379 -7.54 13.23 5.29
N ALA A 380 -6.67 13.69 4.40
CA ALA A 380 -7.07 14.46 3.22
C ALA A 380 -7.57 13.58 2.07
N PHE A 381 -6.97 12.44 1.81
CA PHE A 381 -7.34 11.53 0.72
C PHE A 381 -8.81 11.05 0.76
N PRO A 382 -9.39 10.65 1.91
CA PRO A 382 -10.81 10.29 1.97
C PRO A 382 -11.76 11.39 1.51
N VAL A 383 -11.42 12.66 1.73
CA VAL A 383 -12.19 13.81 1.22
C VAL A 383 -12.17 13.82 -0.30
N LEU A 384 -10.99 13.63 -0.90
CA LEU A 384 -10.84 13.60 -2.37
C LEU A 384 -11.62 12.44 -3.01
N LEU A 385 -11.61 11.25 -2.37
CA LEU A 385 -12.42 10.12 -2.85
C LEU A 385 -13.93 10.43 -2.80
N ALA A 386 -14.41 11.00 -1.69
CA ALA A 386 -15.82 11.35 -1.54
C ALA A 386 -16.27 12.35 -2.60
N VAL A 387 -15.49 13.40 -2.84
CA VAL A 387 -15.75 14.41 -3.87
C VAL A 387 -15.73 13.79 -5.27
N THR A 388 -14.74 12.94 -5.56
CA THR A 388 -14.62 12.28 -6.87
C THR A 388 -15.80 11.35 -7.17
N LEU A 389 -16.33 10.66 -6.15
CA LEU A 389 -17.54 9.84 -6.31
C LEU A 389 -18.80 10.69 -6.50
N ASP A 390 -18.92 11.81 -5.78
CA ASP A 390 -20.05 12.75 -5.94
C ASP A 390 -20.07 13.38 -7.33
N GLU A 391 -18.92 13.88 -7.81
CA GLU A 391 -18.77 14.45 -9.17
C GLU A 391 -19.14 13.45 -10.30
N ARG A 392 -19.21 12.16 -9.98
CA ARG A 392 -19.57 11.08 -10.93
C ARG A 392 -20.96 10.48 -10.67
N ASP A 393 -21.77 11.10 -9.82
CA ASP A 393 -23.09 10.59 -9.38
C ASP A 393 -23.00 9.14 -8.80
N ALA A 394 -21.87 8.79 -8.19
CA ALA A 394 -21.56 7.44 -7.76
C ALA A 394 -21.73 7.20 -6.25
N LEU A 395 -22.25 8.17 -5.49
CA LEU A 395 -22.46 8.04 -4.03
C LEU A 395 -23.61 7.09 -3.67
N GLU A 396 -24.64 6.97 -4.53
CA GLU A 396 -25.84 6.14 -4.28
C GLU A 396 -26.43 6.32 -2.87
N GLY A 397 -26.68 7.59 -2.48
CA GLY A 397 -27.25 7.94 -1.20
C GLY A 397 -26.30 7.83 0.00
N THR A 398 -25.00 7.63 -0.21
CA THR A 398 -24.00 7.69 0.84
C THR A 398 -23.79 9.14 1.30
N GLU A 399 -24.12 9.45 2.55
CA GLU A 399 -23.97 10.80 3.12
C GLU A 399 -22.52 11.07 3.52
N VAL A 400 -21.90 12.10 2.96
CA VAL A 400 -20.46 12.40 3.11
C VAL A 400 -20.16 13.74 3.80
N ARG A 401 -21.15 14.63 3.96
CA ARG A 401 -20.93 16.00 4.45
C ARG A 401 -20.29 16.06 5.83
N ASP A 402 -20.74 15.21 6.77
CA ASP A 402 -20.19 15.22 8.13
C ASP A 402 -18.76 14.66 8.15
N MET A 403 -18.48 13.61 7.37
CA MET A 403 -17.13 13.08 7.23
C MET A 403 -16.16 14.14 6.68
N ILE A 404 -16.55 14.82 5.60
CA ILE A 404 -15.75 15.89 4.98
C ILE A 404 -15.55 17.03 5.98
N ARG A 405 -16.62 17.51 6.64
CA ARG A 405 -16.53 18.58 7.62
C ARG A 405 -15.54 18.23 8.75
N ARG A 406 -15.62 17.02 9.30
CA ARG A 406 -14.70 16.57 10.38
C ARG A 406 -13.27 16.47 9.88
N ALA A 407 -13.02 15.91 8.70
CA ALA A 407 -11.69 15.81 8.10
C ALA A 407 -11.07 17.19 7.85
N LEU A 408 -11.83 18.10 7.22
CA LEU A 408 -11.35 19.47 6.98
C LEU A 408 -11.14 20.26 8.27
N SER A 409 -11.98 20.03 9.29
CA SER A 409 -11.76 20.59 10.62
C SER A 409 -10.44 20.10 11.24
N TYR A 410 -10.13 18.81 11.09
CA TYR A 410 -8.86 18.27 11.57
C TYR A 410 -7.67 18.90 10.84
N LEU A 411 -7.71 18.93 9.49
CA LEU A 411 -6.66 19.55 8.67
C LEU A 411 -6.43 21.01 9.03
N ALA A 412 -7.51 21.80 9.20
CA ALA A 412 -7.43 23.22 9.54
C ALA A 412 -6.81 23.47 10.92
N ARG A 413 -7.05 22.59 11.90
CA ARG A 413 -6.56 22.72 13.28
C ARG A 413 -5.15 22.17 13.46
N MET A 414 -4.78 21.12 12.70
CA MET A 414 -3.52 20.38 12.93
C MET A 414 -2.43 20.71 11.91
N GLY A 415 -2.81 21.11 10.69
CA GLY A 415 -1.86 21.47 9.64
C GLY A 415 -1.21 22.85 9.82
N PRO A 416 -0.21 23.18 9.00
CA PRO A 416 0.28 22.44 7.83
C PRO A 416 1.37 21.38 8.12
N VAL A 417 1.86 21.27 9.35
CA VAL A 417 2.91 20.31 9.74
C VAL A 417 2.30 18.94 9.98
N SER A 418 2.82 17.91 9.30
CA SER A 418 2.47 16.52 9.55
C SER A 418 3.44 15.89 10.55
N GLN A 419 2.96 14.99 11.41
CA GLN A 419 3.82 14.27 12.37
C GLN A 419 4.73 13.24 11.66
N GLN A 420 4.34 12.79 10.48
CA GLN A 420 5.12 11.95 9.60
C GLN A 420 4.86 12.35 8.15
N ASP A 421 5.89 12.15 7.29
CA ASP A 421 5.74 12.20 5.84
C ASP A 421 5.07 10.91 5.33
N ARG A 422 4.76 10.83 4.03
CA ARG A 422 4.14 9.64 3.42
C ARG A 422 5.00 8.36 3.53
N TRP A 423 6.27 8.50 3.86
CA TRP A 423 7.21 7.40 4.07
C TRP A 423 7.31 6.95 5.53
N GLU A 424 6.50 7.56 6.42
CA GLU A 424 6.38 7.20 7.84
C GLU A 424 7.63 7.53 8.67
N GLU A 425 8.41 8.51 8.24
CA GLU A 425 9.72 8.78 8.81
C GLU A 425 9.81 10.10 9.57
N ASN A 426 9.63 11.22 8.90
CA ASN A 426 9.95 12.52 9.49
C ASN A 426 8.73 13.42 9.67
N ALA A 427 8.67 14.09 10.82
CA ALA A 427 7.76 15.20 11.04
C ALA A 427 8.22 16.45 10.29
N GLY A 428 7.26 17.22 9.77
CA GLY A 428 7.57 18.48 9.09
C GLY A 428 6.59 18.84 7.98
N LEU A 429 7.07 19.71 7.10
CA LEU A 429 6.37 20.18 5.91
C LEU A 429 6.89 19.39 4.70
N ASN A 430 6.01 18.63 4.09
CA ASN A 430 6.33 17.84 2.90
C ASN A 430 5.43 18.26 1.74
N THR A 431 5.99 18.36 0.54
CA THR A 431 5.28 18.85 -0.66
C THR A 431 4.13 17.95 -1.08
N PHE A 432 4.26 16.61 -0.91
CA PHE A 432 3.18 15.66 -1.19
C PHE A 432 2.00 15.90 -0.24
N THR A 433 2.27 15.86 1.06
CA THR A 433 1.24 16.05 2.10
C THR A 433 0.54 17.40 1.96
N LEU A 434 1.31 18.48 1.73
CA LEU A 434 0.73 19.81 1.50
C LEU A 434 -0.15 19.85 0.25
N ALA A 435 0.29 19.24 -0.87
CA ALA A 435 -0.49 19.19 -2.10
C ALA A 435 -1.85 18.49 -1.89
N VAL A 436 -1.85 17.37 -1.17
CA VAL A 436 -3.07 16.62 -0.87
C VAL A 436 -3.98 17.38 0.08
N CYS A 437 -3.44 17.97 1.14
CA CYS A 437 -4.22 18.76 2.11
C CYS A 437 -4.84 20.02 1.50
N ILE A 438 -4.07 20.79 0.71
CA ILE A 438 -4.58 21.95 -0.03
C ILE A 438 -5.70 21.53 -0.96
N SER A 439 -5.50 20.42 -1.67
CA SER A 439 -6.52 19.90 -2.61
C SER A 439 -7.79 19.45 -1.89
N ALA A 440 -7.68 18.80 -0.73
CA ALA A 440 -8.83 18.41 0.08
C ALA A 440 -9.61 19.62 0.63
N LEU A 441 -8.89 20.65 1.11
CA LEU A 441 -9.51 21.90 1.57
C LEU A 441 -10.31 22.58 0.45
N VAL A 442 -9.75 22.63 -0.78
CA VAL A 442 -10.43 23.23 -1.94
C VAL A 442 -11.63 22.37 -2.40
N ALA A 443 -11.41 21.08 -2.61
CA ALA A 443 -12.44 20.18 -3.13
C ALA A 443 -13.58 19.95 -2.14
N GLY A 444 -13.27 19.88 -0.84
CA GLY A 444 -14.27 19.71 0.22
C GLY A 444 -14.99 20.99 0.65
N ALA A 445 -14.48 22.18 0.29
CA ALA A 445 -15.06 23.45 0.69
C ALA A 445 -16.56 23.61 0.33
N PRO A 446 -17.07 23.16 -0.84
CA PRO A 446 -18.49 23.25 -1.19
C PRO A 446 -19.44 22.48 -0.25
N TYR A 447 -18.92 21.52 0.50
CA TYR A 447 -19.71 20.71 1.45
C TYR A 447 -19.87 21.38 2.82
N LEU A 448 -19.21 22.53 3.04
CA LEU A 448 -19.23 23.29 4.28
C LEU A 448 -20.28 24.42 4.23
N PRO A 449 -20.79 24.89 5.40
CA PRO A 449 -21.50 26.16 5.48
C PRO A 449 -20.62 27.35 5.00
N PRO A 450 -21.20 28.48 4.58
CA PRO A 450 -20.46 29.59 3.97
C PRO A 450 -19.20 30.04 4.74
N GLN A 451 -19.30 30.26 6.06
CA GLN A 451 -18.17 30.69 6.87
C GLN A 451 -17.04 29.64 6.94
N GLY A 452 -17.41 28.33 6.99
CA GLY A 452 -16.46 27.24 6.96
C GLY A 452 -15.77 27.12 5.60
N ARG A 453 -16.54 27.26 4.52
CA ARG A 453 -16.05 27.26 3.13
C ARG A 453 -15.02 28.38 2.91
N ASP A 454 -15.35 29.60 3.31
CA ASP A 454 -14.48 30.76 3.10
C ASP A 454 -13.16 30.60 3.88
N LEU A 455 -13.19 30.07 5.10
CA LEU A 455 -11.99 29.80 5.87
C LEU A 455 -11.17 28.64 5.28
N ALA A 456 -11.81 27.56 4.84
CA ALA A 456 -11.12 26.43 4.19
C ALA A 456 -10.34 26.88 2.95
N LEU A 457 -10.98 27.68 2.10
CA LEU A 457 -10.35 28.26 0.92
C LEU A 457 -9.22 29.25 1.29
N ALA A 458 -9.41 30.06 2.34
CA ALA A 458 -8.38 30.98 2.80
C ALA A 458 -7.13 30.23 3.34
N ILE A 459 -7.33 29.13 4.07
CA ILE A 459 -6.22 28.26 4.52
C ILE A 459 -5.51 27.64 3.33
N ALA A 460 -6.25 27.09 2.37
CA ALA A 460 -5.70 26.49 1.16
C ALA A 460 -4.84 27.47 0.36
N ASP A 461 -5.37 28.70 0.13
CA ASP A 461 -4.64 29.75 -0.59
C ASP A 461 -3.39 30.20 0.17
N TYR A 462 -3.49 30.34 1.50
CA TYR A 462 -2.37 30.70 2.35
C TYR A 462 -1.26 29.65 2.29
N TRP A 463 -1.58 28.37 2.49
CA TRP A 463 -0.59 27.29 2.41
C TRP A 463 0.02 27.20 1.01
N ASN A 464 -0.80 27.31 -0.04
CA ASN A 464 -0.31 27.27 -1.41
C ASN A 464 0.60 28.45 -1.76
N ALA A 465 0.30 29.67 -1.26
CA ALA A 465 1.13 30.85 -1.46
C ALA A 465 2.48 30.77 -0.73
N ARG A 466 2.55 29.98 0.38
CA ARG A 466 3.77 29.82 1.20
C ARG A 466 4.60 28.60 0.86
N LEU A 467 4.14 27.78 -0.03
CA LEU A 467 4.69 26.44 -0.31
C LEU A 467 6.19 26.51 -0.59
N GLU A 468 6.64 27.39 -1.48
CA GLU A 468 8.07 27.54 -1.84
C GLU A 468 8.91 28.04 -0.67
N SER A 469 8.45 29.05 0.07
CA SER A 469 9.21 29.55 1.21
C SER A 469 9.38 28.50 2.30
N TRP A 470 8.42 27.57 2.40
CA TRP A 470 8.47 26.50 3.40
C TRP A 470 9.21 25.24 2.96
N THR A 471 9.26 24.94 1.65
CA THR A 471 9.71 23.62 1.19
C THR A 471 10.78 23.68 0.12
N SER A 472 11.34 24.86 -0.18
CA SER A 472 12.43 24.98 -1.14
C SER A 472 13.63 25.77 -0.62
N VAL A 473 14.77 25.53 -1.22
CA VAL A 473 16.03 26.24 -0.98
C VAL A 473 16.49 26.96 -2.24
N GLY A 474 17.29 28.01 -2.07
CA GLY A 474 17.79 28.86 -3.15
C GLY A 474 19.11 28.38 -3.76
N GLU A 475 19.71 29.28 -4.57
CA GLU A 475 20.95 29.04 -5.31
C GLU A 475 22.20 28.82 -4.44
N ASP A 476 22.16 29.27 -3.19
CA ASP A 476 23.21 29.08 -2.19
C ASP A 476 23.25 27.67 -1.58
N ALA A 477 22.21 26.88 -1.79
CA ALA A 477 22.14 25.52 -1.29
C ALA A 477 23.14 24.57 -1.98
N PRO A 478 23.70 23.57 -1.27
CA PRO A 478 24.79 22.71 -1.78
C PRO A 478 24.47 22.03 -3.12
N LEU A 479 23.27 21.45 -3.26
CA LEU A 479 22.88 20.76 -4.49
C LEU A 479 22.53 21.76 -5.61
N ALA A 480 22.07 22.99 -5.28
CA ALA A 480 21.85 24.03 -6.28
C ALA A 480 23.17 24.43 -6.94
N GLN A 481 24.21 24.61 -6.13
CA GLN A 481 25.57 24.92 -6.64
C GLN A 481 26.14 23.73 -7.44
N LEU A 482 26.03 22.53 -6.91
CA LEU A 482 26.55 21.31 -7.56
C LEU A 482 25.94 21.08 -8.94
N TYR A 483 24.63 21.28 -9.08
CA TYR A 483 23.92 21.00 -10.33
C TYR A 483 23.63 22.26 -11.17
N GLY A 484 24.05 23.43 -10.74
CA GLY A 484 23.84 24.67 -11.45
C GLY A 484 22.36 25.00 -11.68
N VAL A 485 21.58 25.05 -10.60
CA VAL A 485 20.13 25.35 -10.61
C VAL A 485 19.84 26.50 -9.65
N PRO A 486 18.75 27.27 -9.85
CA PRO A 486 18.42 28.43 -9.00
C PRO A 486 17.86 28.07 -7.65
N GLY A 487 17.57 26.78 -7.41
CA GLY A 487 16.96 26.24 -6.19
C GLY A 487 16.22 24.94 -6.47
N TYR A 488 15.67 24.31 -5.44
CA TYR A 488 14.91 23.05 -5.53
C TYR A 488 14.07 22.81 -4.30
N TYR A 489 13.03 21.96 -4.42
CA TYR A 489 12.27 21.48 -3.28
C TYR A 489 13.05 20.44 -2.47
N VAL A 490 13.04 20.61 -1.13
CA VAL A 490 13.65 19.66 -0.20
C VAL A 490 12.70 18.51 0.11
N ARG A 491 13.21 17.39 0.64
CA ARG A 491 12.42 16.22 1.03
C ARG A 491 11.37 16.55 2.09
N VAL A 492 11.78 17.06 3.23
CA VAL A 492 10.93 17.49 4.35
C VAL A 492 11.57 18.72 4.98
N ALA A 493 10.78 19.74 5.28
CA ALA A 493 11.24 20.91 6.03
C ALA A 493 10.76 20.81 7.50
N PRO A 494 11.61 21.09 8.49
CA PRO A 494 11.25 21.04 9.91
C PRO A 494 10.16 22.06 10.28
N GLU A 495 9.45 21.82 11.37
CA GLU A 495 8.39 22.70 11.86
C GLU A 495 8.85 24.15 12.05
N GLN A 496 10.09 24.35 12.48
CA GLN A 496 10.67 25.69 12.69
C GLN A 496 10.65 26.54 11.43
N THR A 497 10.55 25.93 10.26
CA THR A 497 10.43 26.62 8.96
C THR A 497 9.22 27.54 8.89
N LEU A 498 8.13 27.22 9.61
CA LEU A 498 6.93 28.08 9.68
C LEU A 498 7.25 29.49 10.21
N ILE A 499 8.23 29.59 11.11
CA ILE A 499 8.65 30.85 11.74
C ILE A 499 9.83 31.45 10.98
N ALA A 500 10.83 30.62 10.61
CA ALA A 500 12.04 31.05 9.91
C ALA A 500 11.80 31.43 8.43
N ASP A 501 10.68 30.97 7.86
CA ASP A 501 10.28 31.14 6.47
C ASP A 501 11.30 30.59 5.44
N ARG A 502 12.10 29.62 5.86
CA ARG A 502 13.05 28.87 5.04
C ARG A 502 13.43 27.55 5.70
N PRO A 503 13.65 26.48 4.92
CA PRO A 503 14.10 25.21 5.43
C PRO A 503 15.53 25.27 5.95
N GLU A 504 15.73 25.01 7.23
CA GLU A 504 17.04 24.97 7.87
C GLU A 504 17.14 23.82 8.87
N GLY A 505 18.37 23.44 9.24
CA GLY A 505 18.65 22.42 10.23
C GLY A 505 19.02 21.07 9.62
N VAL A 506 18.94 20.02 10.43
CA VAL A 506 19.29 18.63 10.09
C VAL A 506 18.07 17.76 10.31
N LEU A 507 17.78 16.85 9.39
CA LEU A 507 16.79 15.79 9.56
C LEU A 507 17.46 14.42 9.55
N PRO A 508 17.18 13.57 10.57
CA PRO A 508 17.75 12.23 10.62
C PRO A 508 17.18 11.32 9.52
N ILE A 509 18.02 10.42 9.02
CA ILE A 509 17.61 9.30 8.18
C ILE A 509 17.56 8.06 9.08
N ARG A 510 16.33 7.65 9.44
CA ARG A 510 16.10 6.68 10.53
C ARG A 510 16.46 5.24 10.19
N ASN A 511 16.50 4.88 8.91
CA ASN A 511 16.75 3.53 8.42
C ASN A 511 18.20 3.32 7.95
N LEU A 512 19.14 4.12 8.45
CA LEU A 512 20.57 3.93 8.30
C LEU A 512 21.21 3.54 9.64
N GLN A 513 22.17 2.62 9.60
CA GLN A 513 22.95 2.23 10.78
C GLN A 513 23.73 3.43 11.36
N ASN A 514 24.28 4.27 10.50
CA ASN A 514 24.96 5.51 10.85
C ASN A 514 24.34 6.64 10.07
N ASP A 515 23.51 7.45 10.73
CA ASP A 515 22.94 8.63 10.12
C ASP A 515 24.05 9.65 9.79
N PRO A 516 24.20 10.06 8.54
CA PRO A 516 25.23 11.03 8.14
C PRO A 516 24.96 12.44 8.67
N GLY A 517 23.78 12.71 9.26
CA GLY A 517 23.40 14.02 9.78
C GLY A 517 23.29 15.07 8.68
N LEU A 518 22.68 14.73 7.56
CA LEU A 518 22.58 15.64 6.39
C LEU A 518 21.72 16.87 6.70
N PRO A 519 22.18 18.06 6.30
CA PRO A 519 21.34 19.25 6.30
C PRO A 519 20.05 19.03 5.49
N VAL A 520 18.96 19.68 5.91
CA VAL A 520 17.68 19.65 5.17
C VAL A 520 17.87 20.01 3.70
N GLY A 521 18.66 21.03 3.41
CA GLY A 521 19.00 21.44 2.03
C GLY A 521 19.81 20.41 1.23
N ALA A 522 20.33 19.33 1.84
CA ALA A 522 21.01 18.25 1.13
C ALA A 522 20.11 17.01 0.92
N GLN A 523 18.84 17.07 1.35
CA GLN A 523 17.89 15.97 1.21
C GLN A 523 16.79 16.30 0.20
N VAL A 524 16.69 15.49 -0.84
CA VAL A 524 15.68 15.62 -1.89
C VAL A 524 14.89 14.34 -2.06
N GLY A 525 13.63 14.45 -2.47
CA GLY A 525 12.73 13.34 -2.77
C GLY A 525 11.86 13.68 -3.97
N VAL A 526 11.02 12.74 -4.35
CA VAL A 526 10.12 12.86 -5.51
C VAL A 526 8.75 13.48 -5.20
N ASP A 527 8.51 13.80 -3.96
CA ASP A 527 7.21 14.24 -3.41
C ASP A 527 6.63 15.49 -4.06
N PHE A 528 7.48 16.38 -4.56
CA PHE A 528 7.08 17.61 -5.27
C PHE A 528 6.32 17.35 -6.59
N LEU A 529 6.42 16.15 -7.17
CA LEU A 529 5.67 15.77 -8.38
C LEU A 529 4.16 15.86 -8.17
N GLN A 530 3.68 15.69 -6.91
CA GLN A 530 2.27 15.80 -6.57
C GLN A 530 1.73 17.22 -6.77
N LEU A 531 2.57 18.25 -6.61
CA LEU A 531 2.18 19.63 -6.91
C LEU A 531 1.75 19.82 -8.36
N VAL A 532 2.44 19.15 -9.27
CA VAL A 532 2.15 19.19 -10.71
C VAL A 532 0.95 18.32 -11.04
N ARG A 533 0.89 17.12 -10.47
CA ARG A 533 -0.20 16.16 -10.69
C ARG A 533 -1.56 16.76 -10.32
N PHE A 534 -1.65 17.42 -9.17
CA PHE A 534 -2.88 18.05 -8.68
C PHE A 534 -3.12 19.48 -9.21
N GLY A 535 -2.17 20.05 -9.98
CA GLY A 535 -2.35 21.32 -10.64
C GLY A 535 -2.11 22.55 -9.74
N LEU A 536 -1.29 22.40 -8.70
CA LEU A 536 -0.82 23.51 -7.86
C LEU A 536 0.36 24.24 -8.49
N ARG A 537 1.16 23.53 -9.29
CA ARG A 537 2.27 24.10 -10.08
C ARG A 537 2.22 23.55 -11.50
N ARG A 538 2.71 24.35 -12.43
CA ARG A 538 2.90 23.92 -13.82
C ARG A 538 4.09 22.98 -13.92
N ALA A 539 4.05 22.08 -14.89
CA ALA A 539 5.15 21.15 -15.13
C ALA A 539 6.41 21.83 -15.70
N ASP A 540 6.25 23.02 -16.27
CA ASP A 540 7.32 23.86 -16.81
C ASP A 540 7.75 25.01 -15.86
N ASP A 541 7.25 25.02 -14.63
CA ASP A 541 7.70 25.95 -13.59
C ASP A 541 9.22 25.83 -13.38
N PRO A 542 9.96 26.94 -13.32
CA PRO A 542 11.42 26.92 -13.21
C PRO A 542 11.94 26.12 -12.00
N LEU A 543 11.27 26.20 -10.85
CA LEU A 543 11.68 25.49 -9.66
C LEU A 543 11.36 23.97 -9.76
N ILE A 544 10.23 23.61 -10.37
CA ILE A 544 9.91 22.22 -10.71
C ILE A 544 10.97 21.63 -11.64
N LEU A 545 11.31 22.33 -12.73
CA LEU A 545 12.35 21.88 -13.67
C LEU A 545 13.72 21.74 -13.01
N ALA A 546 14.09 22.68 -12.15
CA ALA A 546 15.32 22.65 -11.37
C ALA A 546 15.35 21.44 -10.42
N THR A 547 14.25 21.19 -9.71
CA THR A 547 14.13 20.03 -8.81
C THR A 547 14.19 18.71 -9.57
N VAL A 548 13.51 18.60 -10.72
CA VAL A 548 13.59 17.41 -11.59
C VAL A 548 15.05 17.13 -11.99
N LYS A 549 15.83 18.18 -12.35
CA LYS A 549 17.24 18.01 -12.70
C LYS A 549 18.07 17.43 -11.55
N VAL A 550 17.87 17.92 -10.33
CA VAL A 550 18.58 17.45 -9.13
C VAL A 550 18.15 16.01 -8.79
N VAL A 551 16.85 15.74 -8.79
CA VAL A 551 16.28 14.43 -8.48
C VAL A 551 16.68 13.37 -9.51
N ASP A 552 16.63 13.69 -10.81
CA ASP A 552 17.06 12.76 -11.86
C ASP A 552 18.58 12.46 -11.77
N ALA A 553 19.39 13.39 -11.27
CA ALA A 553 20.82 13.17 -11.07
C ALA A 553 21.13 12.28 -9.84
N LEU A 554 20.32 12.35 -8.77
CA LEU A 554 20.59 11.68 -7.50
C LEU A 554 19.78 10.41 -7.30
N LEU A 555 18.55 10.37 -7.76
CA LEU A 555 17.57 9.32 -7.40
C LEU A 555 17.19 8.42 -8.57
N LYS A 556 17.51 8.77 -9.81
CA LYS A 556 17.18 7.97 -10.98
C LYS A 556 18.26 6.91 -11.22
N THR A 557 17.82 5.67 -11.44
CA THR A 557 18.67 4.59 -11.96
C THR A 557 18.06 4.05 -13.25
N ASP A 558 18.87 3.92 -14.30
CA ASP A 558 18.45 3.27 -15.53
C ASP A 558 18.77 1.78 -15.44
N THR A 559 17.73 0.93 -15.50
CA THR A 559 17.83 -0.53 -15.49
C THR A 559 17.47 -1.10 -16.87
N PRO A 560 17.74 -2.38 -17.15
CA PRO A 560 17.27 -3.05 -18.37
C PRO A 560 15.75 -3.03 -18.55
N ALA A 561 14.97 -2.96 -17.45
CA ALA A 561 13.51 -2.83 -17.50
C ALA A 561 13.07 -1.41 -17.84
N GLY A 562 13.88 -0.41 -17.54
CA GLY A 562 13.62 1.02 -17.74
C GLY A 562 14.08 1.86 -16.55
N PRO A 563 13.79 3.17 -16.57
CA PRO A 563 14.17 4.08 -15.50
C PRO A 563 13.32 3.83 -14.24
N VAL A 564 13.97 3.92 -13.08
CA VAL A 564 13.34 3.80 -11.77
C VAL A 564 13.89 4.88 -10.84
N TRP A 565 13.11 5.30 -9.85
CA TRP A 565 13.50 6.33 -8.88
C TRP A 565 13.48 5.78 -7.47
N HIS A 566 14.42 6.28 -6.64
CA HIS A 566 14.46 6.08 -5.20
C HIS A 566 13.51 7.06 -4.50
N ARG A 567 13.08 6.76 -3.27
CA ARG A 567 12.22 7.64 -2.48
C ARG A 567 12.89 8.98 -2.21
N TYR A 568 14.13 8.92 -1.71
CA TYR A 568 15.00 10.08 -1.43
C TYR A 568 16.46 9.63 -1.37
N ASN A 569 17.39 10.59 -1.38
CA ASN A 569 18.81 10.27 -1.26
C ASN A 569 19.18 9.79 0.15
N GLU A 570 20.13 8.86 0.25
CA GLU A 570 20.55 8.17 1.47
C GLU A 570 19.42 7.35 2.14
N ASP A 571 18.39 6.99 1.40
CA ASP A 571 17.36 6.07 1.89
C ASP A 571 17.97 4.71 2.25
N GLY A 572 17.71 4.22 3.45
CA GLY A 572 18.20 2.91 3.93
C GLY A 572 17.18 1.78 3.85
N TYR A 573 15.93 2.03 3.38
CA TYR A 573 14.88 1.03 3.33
C TYR A 573 14.98 0.15 2.09
N GLY A 574 15.72 -0.94 2.18
CA GLY A 574 15.94 -1.91 1.10
C GLY A 574 17.06 -2.89 1.43
N GLU A 575 17.33 -3.83 0.52
CA GLU A 575 18.43 -4.80 0.67
C GLU A 575 19.79 -4.12 0.78
N HIS A 576 20.67 -4.72 1.58
CA HIS A 576 22.08 -4.37 1.61
C HIS A 576 22.76 -4.55 0.24
N ASP A 577 23.94 -3.93 0.05
CA ASP A 577 24.65 -4.00 -1.23
C ASP A 577 25.12 -5.41 -1.61
N ASP A 578 25.24 -6.31 -0.64
CA ASP A 578 25.54 -7.74 -0.84
C ASP A 578 24.26 -8.58 -1.14
N GLY A 579 23.09 -7.93 -1.23
CA GLY A 579 21.79 -8.54 -1.42
C GLY A 579 21.23 -9.20 -0.15
N GLY A 580 21.78 -8.88 1.04
CA GLY A 580 21.20 -9.26 2.32
C GLY A 580 19.86 -8.59 2.54
N ALA A 581 18.92 -9.30 3.18
CA ALA A 581 17.60 -8.77 3.51
C ALA A 581 17.71 -7.53 4.41
N TYR A 582 16.80 -6.59 4.26
CA TYR A 582 16.64 -5.47 5.19
C TYR A 582 16.36 -5.99 6.61
N ASP A 583 17.12 -5.51 7.58
CA ASP A 583 17.05 -5.91 8.99
C ASP A 583 16.80 -4.75 9.97
N GLY A 584 16.36 -3.62 9.45
CA GLY A 584 16.19 -2.33 10.13
C GLY A 584 17.11 -1.27 9.55
N THR A 585 18.11 -1.69 8.78
CA THR A 585 19.02 -0.86 8.00
C THR A 585 19.26 -1.50 6.64
N GLY A 586 19.76 -0.73 5.67
CA GLY A 586 20.06 -1.22 4.33
C GLY A 586 20.31 -0.09 3.35
N ARG A 587 19.93 -0.28 2.10
CA ARG A 587 19.97 0.71 1.04
C ARG A 587 18.66 0.71 0.26
N GLY A 588 17.98 1.86 0.23
CA GLY A 588 16.75 2.00 -0.55
C GLY A 588 16.97 1.68 -2.01
N ARG A 589 16.06 0.90 -2.60
CA ARG A 589 16.09 0.51 -4.02
C ARG A 589 15.06 1.27 -4.83
N GLY A 590 15.10 1.13 -6.14
CA GLY A 590 14.19 1.81 -7.04
C GLY A 590 12.74 1.30 -6.92
N TRP A 591 11.75 2.22 -6.93
CA TRP A 591 10.33 1.93 -6.77
C TRP A 591 9.57 2.03 -8.10
N PRO A 592 8.95 0.96 -8.61
CA PRO A 592 8.07 1.03 -9.78
C PRO A 592 6.92 2.04 -9.63
N LEU A 593 6.39 2.22 -8.41
CA LEU A 593 5.43 3.26 -8.08
C LEU A 593 5.91 4.65 -8.53
N LEU A 594 7.15 5.00 -8.21
CA LEU A 594 7.73 6.31 -8.53
C LEU A 594 8.01 6.49 -10.02
N THR A 595 8.24 5.38 -10.74
CA THR A 595 8.26 5.38 -12.21
C THR A 595 6.90 5.82 -12.76
N GLY A 596 5.80 5.35 -12.18
CA GLY A 596 4.44 5.77 -12.53
C GLY A 596 4.18 7.25 -12.22
N GLU A 597 4.54 7.72 -11.02
CA GLU A 597 4.42 9.14 -10.64
C GLU A 597 5.22 10.06 -11.59
N ARG A 598 6.42 9.62 -11.98
CA ARG A 598 7.24 10.32 -12.96
C ARG A 598 6.58 10.34 -14.35
N GLY A 599 5.91 9.26 -14.73
CA GLY A 599 5.11 9.21 -15.96
C GLY A 599 3.96 10.21 -15.97
N HIS A 600 3.27 10.43 -14.86
CA HIS A 600 2.25 11.49 -14.73
C HIS A 600 2.85 12.89 -14.90
N TYR A 601 4.04 13.13 -14.38
CA TYR A 601 4.73 14.39 -14.60
C TYR A 601 5.04 14.61 -16.10
N GLU A 602 5.56 13.61 -16.81
CA GLU A 602 5.84 13.72 -18.24
C GLU A 602 4.56 13.96 -19.06
N LEU A 603 3.45 13.33 -18.67
CA LEU A 603 2.15 13.63 -19.26
C LEU A 603 1.76 15.11 -19.06
N CYS A 604 1.96 15.67 -17.87
CA CYS A 604 1.72 17.09 -17.60
C CYS A 604 2.62 18.02 -18.42
N ARG A 605 3.77 17.53 -18.89
CA ARG A 605 4.67 18.22 -19.84
C ARG A 605 4.24 18.05 -21.30
N GLY A 606 3.12 17.38 -21.57
CA GLY A 606 2.65 17.09 -22.92
C GLY A 606 3.41 15.95 -23.63
N ARG A 607 4.11 15.09 -22.87
CA ARG A 607 4.82 13.91 -23.40
C ARG A 607 4.00 12.64 -23.17
N ASP A 608 4.07 11.69 -24.12
CA ASP A 608 3.39 10.40 -23.95
C ASP A 608 4.06 9.59 -22.81
N PRO A 609 3.31 9.19 -21.76
CA PRO A 609 3.84 8.40 -20.66
C PRO A 609 4.02 6.91 -20.98
N LEU A 610 3.75 6.45 -22.20
CA LEU A 610 3.89 5.06 -22.61
C LEU A 610 5.23 4.41 -22.23
N PRO A 611 6.40 5.08 -22.35
CA PRO A 611 7.68 4.49 -21.93
C PRO A 611 7.71 4.10 -20.45
N PHE A 612 7.00 4.83 -19.59
CA PHE A 612 6.92 4.53 -18.15
C PHE A 612 5.99 3.34 -17.88
N LEU A 613 4.87 3.22 -18.59
CA LEU A 613 4.02 2.02 -18.53
C LEU A 613 4.81 0.77 -18.98
N VAL A 614 5.56 0.86 -20.06
CA VAL A 614 6.43 -0.24 -20.54
C VAL A 614 7.49 -0.60 -19.50
N ALA A 615 8.13 0.40 -18.88
CA ALA A 615 9.13 0.16 -17.83
C ALA A 615 8.51 -0.56 -16.64
N MET A 616 7.38 -0.08 -16.11
CA MET A 616 6.69 -0.74 -15.00
C MET A 616 6.28 -2.19 -15.36
N THR A 617 5.75 -2.42 -16.57
CA THR A 617 5.40 -3.77 -17.04
C THR A 617 6.61 -4.72 -17.01
N ARG A 618 7.79 -4.24 -17.42
CA ARG A 618 9.04 -5.02 -17.42
C ARG A 618 9.65 -5.21 -16.03
N MET A 619 9.30 -4.37 -15.06
CA MET A 619 9.68 -4.50 -13.65
C MET A 619 8.83 -5.53 -12.90
N ALA A 620 7.69 -5.93 -13.46
CA ALA A 620 6.82 -6.92 -12.86
C ALA A 620 7.45 -8.32 -12.89
N SER A 621 7.00 -9.20 -11.99
CA SER A 621 7.35 -10.63 -12.04
C SER A 621 6.79 -11.31 -13.29
N SER A 622 7.17 -12.55 -13.54
CA SER A 622 6.63 -13.36 -14.65
C SER A 622 5.11 -13.56 -14.58
N GLY A 623 4.52 -13.44 -13.38
CA GLY A 623 3.07 -13.45 -13.16
C GLY A 623 2.41 -12.07 -13.26
N GLY A 624 3.17 -11.02 -13.60
CA GLY A 624 2.66 -9.65 -13.72
C GLY A 624 2.50 -8.92 -12.39
N MET A 625 3.08 -9.43 -11.29
CA MET A 625 3.04 -8.77 -9.98
C MET A 625 4.06 -7.64 -9.92
N LEU A 626 3.59 -6.40 -9.71
CA LEU A 626 4.44 -5.23 -9.52
C LEU A 626 4.98 -5.20 -8.08
N PRO A 627 6.31 -5.17 -7.91
CA PRO A 627 6.92 -5.13 -6.59
C PRO A 627 6.91 -3.72 -6.01
N GLU A 628 7.16 -3.64 -4.72
CA GLU A 628 7.50 -2.40 -4.03
C GLU A 628 8.83 -1.84 -4.55
N GLN A 629 9.86 -2.71 -4.61
CA GLN A 629 11.21 -2.32 -5.02
C GLN A 629 11.78 -3.30 -6.06
N VAL A 630 12.60 -2.76 -6.95
CA VAL A 630 13.41 -3.54 -7.90
C VAL A 630 14.89 -3.37 -7.60
N TRP A 631 15.66 -4.41 -7.86
CA TRP A 631 17.11 -4.35 -7.75
C TRP A 631 17.69 -3.39 -8.79
N ASP A 632 18.59 -2.52 -8.38
CA ASP A 632 19.13 -1.43 -9.20
C ASP A 632 20.66 -1.35 -9.17
N ALA A 633 21.31 -2.40 -8.67
CA ALA A 633 22.76 -2.55 -8.62
C ALA A 633 23.24 -3.73 -9.46
N ALA A 634 24.54 -4.03 -9.40
CA ALA A 634 25.11 -5.17 -10.10
C ALA A 634 24.39 -6.49 -9.76
N PRO A 635 24.19 -7.41 -10.71
CA PRO A 635 23.45 -8.64 -10.47
C PRO A 635 24.14 -9.53 -9.45
N ILE A 636 23.37 -10.19 -8.58
CA ILE A 636 23.82 -11.18 -7.60
C ILE A 636 23.11 -12.51 -7.89
N PRO A 637 23.62 -13.32 -8.86
CA PRO A 637 22.93 -14.53 -9.30
C PRO A 637 22.65 -15.53 -8.17
N GLY A 638 23.57 -15.65 -7.19
CA GLY A 638 23.39 -16.54 -6.04
C GLY A 638 22.22 -16.18 -5.11
N ARG A 639 21.67 -14.96 -5.24
CA ARG A 639 20.49 -14.47 -4.53
C ARG A 639 19.28 -14.24 -5.43
N GLY A 640 19.41 -14.51 -6.74
CA GLY A 640 18.36 -14.24 -7.72
C GLY A 640 18.10 -12.75 -8.01
N LEU A 641 19.01 -11.85 -7.62
CA LEU A 641 18.88 -10.41 -7.80
C LEU A 641 19.46 -10.00 -9.16
N ALA A 642 18.65 -9.32 -9.97
CA ALA A 642 19.04 -8.80 -11.28
C ALA A 642 18.44 -7.39 -11.48
N PRO A 643 19.18 -6.45 -12.11
CA PRO A 643 18.72 -5.08 -12.29
C PRO A 643 17.39 -4.98 -13.03
N GLY A 644 16.44 -4.22 -12.45
CA GLY A 644 15.08 -4.06 -12.97
C GLY A 644 14.10 -5.18 -12.58
N HIS A 645 14.55 -6.19 -11.81
CA HIS A 645 13.69 -7.28 -11.31
C HIS A 645 13.35 -7.12 -9.83
N PRO A 646 12.25 -7.73 -9.36
CA PRO A 646 11.82 -7.64 -7.96
C PRO A 646 12.92 -8.02 -6.95
N THR A 647 12.91 -7.32 -5.82
CA THR A 647 13.76 -7.62 -4.65
C THR A 647 13.00 -8.47 -3.62
N GLY A 648 13.50 -8.56 -2.37
CA GLY A 648 12.78 -9.17 -1.25
C GLY A 648 11.76 -8.26 -0.58
N ALA A 649 11.53 -7.03 -1.08
CA ALA A 649 10.48 -6.15 -0.65
C ALA A 649 9.07 -6.71 -0.98
N ALA A 650 8.01 -6.02 -0.58
CA ALA A 650 6.64 -6.51 -0.81
C ALA A 650 6.33 -6.72 -2.30
N MET A 651 5.75 -7.87 -2.64
CA MET A 651 5.25 -8.14 -3.99
C MET A 651 4.03 -9.06 -3.94
N PRO A 652 2.89 -8.63 -4.54
CA PRO A 652 2.66 -7.35 -5.19
C PRO A 652 2.49 -6.19 -4.20
N LEU A 653 2.84 -4.97 -4.61
CA LEU A 653 2.42 -3.75 -3.93
C LEU A 653 1.14 -3.21 -4.62
N VAL A 654 0.03 -3.15 -3.89
CA VAL A 654 -1.28 -2.76 -4.46
C VAL A 654 -1.23 -1.32 -5.00
N TRP A 655 -0.57 -0.40 -4.30
CA TRP A 655 -0.40 0.99 -4.75
C TRP A 655 0.36 1.09 -6.08
N ALA A 656 1.38 0.25 -6.32
CA ALA A 656 2.09 0.24 -7.61
C ALA A 656 1.18 -0.19 -8.76
N HIS A 657 0.31 -1.20 -8.54
CA HIS A 657 -0.71 -1.61 -9.50
C HIS A 657 -1.78 -0.52 -9.71
N ALA A 658 -2.16 0.17 -8.65
CA ALA A 658 -3.09 1.30 -8.74
C ALA A 658 -2.51 2.46 -9.57
N GLU A 659 -1.24 2.78 -9.35
CA GLU A 659 -0.55 3.83 -10.10
C GLU A 659 -0.45 3.47 -11.59
N TYR A 660 -0.18 2.20 -11.92
CA TYR A 660 -0.18 1.71 -13.30
C TYR A 660 -1.51 1.97 -14.00
N LEU A 661 -2.62 1.61 -13.36
CA LEU A 661 -3.97 1.82 -13.91
C LEU A 661 -4.32 3.30 -14.07
N LYS A 662 -3.97 4.11 -13.06
CA LYS A 662 -4.19 5.56 -13.12
C LYS A 662 -3.37 6.22 -14.21
N LEU A 663 -2.12 5.78 -14.42
CA LEU A 663 -1.27 6.29 -15.50
C LEU A 663 -1.82 5.91 -16.88
N ALA A 664 -2.31 4.68 -17.05
CA ALA A 664 -2.98 4.27 -18.30
C ALA A 664 -4.24 5.10 -18.58
N ALA A 665 -5.06 5.35 -17.55
CA ALA A 665 -6.23 6.21 -17.66
C ALA A 665 -5.85 7.67 -17.96
N SER A 666 -4.82 8.18 -17.31
CA SER A 666 -4.31 9.54 -17.51
C SER A 666 -3.79 9.75 -18.93
N ARG A 667 -3.06 8.76 -19.47
CA ARG A 667 -2.61 8.75 -20.86
C ARG A 667 -3.79 8.88 -21.83
N ARG A 668 -4.86 8.12 -21.59
CA ARG A 668 -6.06 8.16 -22.41
C ARG A 668 -6.78 9.50 -22.34
N LEU A 669 -6.83 10.10 -21.14
CA LEU A 669 -7.47 11.39 -20.89
C LEU A 669 -6.60 12.59 -21.27
N GLN A 670 -5.31 12.39 -21.57
CA GLN A 670 -4.30 13.43 -21.80
C GLN A 670 -4.16 14.42 -20.61
N ARG A 671 -4.53 13.97 -19.42
CA ARG A 671 -4.38 14.68 -18.14
C ARG A 671 -4.42 13.70 -16.98
N PRO A 672 -3.86 14.04 -15.79
CA PRO A 672 -3.98 13.17 -14.65
C PRO A 672 -5.44 12.83 -14.32
N PHE A 673 -5.72 11.54 -14.18
CA PHE A 673 -7.06 11.01 -13.92
C PHE A 673 -7.62 11.48 -12.58
N ASP A 674 -6.77 11.57 -11.58
CA ASP A 674 -7.07 11.91 -10.18
C ASP A 674 -6.82 13.40 -9.83
N ARG A 675 -6.57 14.24 -10.82
CA ARG A 675 -6.50 15.70 -10.61
C ARG A 675 -7.86 16.23 -10.23
N PRO A 676 -8.05 16.81 -9.01
CA PRO A 676 -9.34 17.37 -8.63
C PRO A 676 -9.70 18.57 -9.52
N ALA A 677 -10.91 18.55 -10.08
CA ALA A 677 -11.36 19.57 -11.03
C ALA A 677 -11.36 20.97 -10.38
N SER A 678 -11.89 21.08 -9.17
CA SER A 678 -11.99 22.34 -8.41
C SER A 678 -10.61 22.95 -8.09
N VAL A 679 -9.59 22.13 -7.88
CA VAL A 679 -8.21 22.59 -7.65
C VAL A 679 -7.62 23.16 -8.92
N TRP A 680 -7.80 22.46 -10.05
CA TRP A 680 -7.35 22.94 -11.35
C TRP A 680 -8.09 24.23 -11.75
N GLU A 681 -9.37 24.33 -11.55
CA GLU A 681 -10.16 25.55 -11.84
C GLU A 681 -9.68 26.73 -11.01
N ARG A 682 -9.30 26.52 -9.74
CA ARG A 682 -8.85 27.56 -8.84
C ARG A 682 -7.45 28.07 -9.16
N TYR A 683 -6.50 27.14 -9.37
CA TYR A 683 -5.07 27.52 -9.43
C TYR A 683 -4.46 27.40 -10.83
N ARG A 684 -4.92 26.46 -11.67
CA ARG A 684 -4.38 26.24 -13.04
C ARG A 684 -2.86 26.07 -13.10
N GLY A 685 -2.26 25.55 -12.02
CA GLY A 685 -0.81 25.44 -11.89
C GLY A 685 -0.10 26.73 -11.47
N GLU A 686 -0.84 27.79 -11.17
CA GLU A 686 -0.28 29.09 -10.81
C GLU A 686 -0.30 29.25 -9.27
N ARG A 687 0.75 29.88 -8.76
CA ARG A 687 0.85 30.26 -7.35
C ARG A 687 -0.17 31.38 -7.06
N PRO A 688 -1.06 31.22 -6.07
CA PRO A 688 -1.97 32.30 -5.70
C PRO A 688 -1.21 33.46 -5.04
N PRO A 689 -1.69 34.69 -5.21
CA PRO A 689 -1.10 35.84 -4.48
C PRO A 689 -1.38 35.71 -3.00
N LEU A 690 -0.41 36.05 -2.16
CA LEU A 690 -0.59 36.15 -0.73
C LEU A 690 -1.47 37.37 -0.40
N THR A 691 -2.73 37.13 0.00
CA THR A 691 -3.69 38.18 0.36
C THR A 691 -4.11 38.12 1.83
N ARG A 692 -3.82 36.98 2.48
CA ARG A 692 -4.14 36.71 3.88
C ARG A 692 -3.03 35.90 4.52
N VAL A 693 -2.71 36.21 5.74
CA VAL A 693 -1.82 35.44 6.61
C VAL A 693 -2.67 34.86 7.73
N ILE A 694 -2.44 33.58 8.05
CA ILE A 694 -3.11 32.92 9.15
C ILE A 694 -2.10 32.71 10.28
N TRP A 695 -2.36 33.32 11.39
CA TRP A 695 -1.60 33.15 12.62
C TRP A 695 -2.31 32.12 13.51
N ALA A 696 -1.59 31.12 13.92
CA ALA A 696 -2.01 30.17 14.95
C ALA A 696 -0.86 29.97 15.94
N GLU A 697 -1.14 29.60 17.19
CA GLU A 697 -0.10 29.50 18.22
C GLU A 697 1.03 28.53 17.82
N GLN A 698 0.67 27.38 17.23
CA GLN A 698 1.63 26.38 16.73
C GLN A 698 2.37 26.82 15.45
N ALA A 699 1.87 27.85 14.79
CA ALA A 699 2.42 28.42 13.55
C ALA A 699 2.42 29.97 13.68
N ALA A 700 2.98 30.45 14.78
CA ALA A 700 3.02 31.89 15.12
C ALA A 700 3.97 32.62 14.17
N VAL A 701 3.42 33.11 13.05
CA VAL A 701 4.18 33.89 12.07
C VAL A 701 4.66 35.20 12.64
N ASN A 702 5.88 35.62 12.29
CA ASN A 702 6.51 36.83 12.77
C ASN A 702 6.32 38.03 11.81
N GLU A 703 5.81 37.78 10.59
CA GLU A 703 5.69 38.81 9.56
C GLU A 703 4.34 38.71 8.84
N VAL A 704 3.80 39.89 8.50
CA VAL A 704 2.65 40.02 7.60
C VAL A 704 2.94 41.09 6.54
N PRO A 705 2.82 40.82 5.23
CA PRO A 705 3.01 41.83 4.21
C PRO A 705 1.92 42.91 4.27
N GLU A 706 2.32 44.15 4.05
CA GLU A 706 1.37 45.28 3.97
C GLU A 706 0.25 45.00 2.96
N GLY A 707 -1.00 45.27 3.35
CA GLY A 707 -2.18 45.03 2.54
C GLY A 707 -2.71 43.60 2.59
N CYS A 708 -2.06 42.69 3.30
CA CYS A 708 -2.61 41.37 3.60
C CYS A 708 -3.51 41.43 4.84
N ALA A 709 -4.63 40.70 4.84
CA ALA A 709 -5.41 40.48 6.03
C ALA A 709 -4.66 39.54 7.00
N LEU A 710 -4.83 39.73 8.30
CA LEU A 710 -4.31 38.81 9.31
C LEU A 710 -5.50 38.15 10.02
N THR A 711 -5.57 36.83 9.91
CA THR A 711 -6.55 36.02 10.66
C THR A 711 -5.83 35.35 11.82
N ILE A 712 -6.23 35.63 13.04
CA ILE A 712 -5.78 34.94 14.26
C ILE A 712 -6.75 33.79 14.49
N ALA A 713 -6.25 32.56 14.48
CA ALA A 713 -7.04 31.34 14.61
C ALA A 713 -6.65 30.59 15.90
N LEU A 714 -7.58 30.48 16.82
CA LEU A 714 -7.43 29.74 18.06
C LEU A 714 -8.22 28.44 18.02
N ARG A 715 -7.76 27.43 18.77
CA ARG A 715 -8.46 26.13 18.88
C ARG A 715 -9.61 26.15 19.88
N GLU A 716 -9.63 27.14 20.77
CA GLU A 716 -10.64 27.30 21.81
C GLU A 716 -11.28 28.69 21.74
N PRO A 717 -12.53 28.84 22.22
CA PRO A 717 -13.16 30.16 22.34
C PRO A 717 -12.36 31.06 23.29
N GLY A 718 -12.31 32.35 22.96
CA GLY A 718 -11.58 33.31 23.78
C GLY A 718 -11.67 34.70 23.24
N ALA A 719 -10.72 35.55 23.65
CA ALA A 719 -10.57 36.90 23.15
C ALA A 719 -9.12 37.19 22.78
N VAL A 720 -8.93 37.91 21.67
CA VAL A 720 -7.64 38.39 21.22
C VAL A 720 -7.50 39.87 21.58
N ARG A 721 -6.46 40.19 22.30
CA ARG A 721 -6.06 41.57 22.60
C ARG A 721 -4.87 41.90 21.71
N TRP A 722 -4.93 43.00 20.97
CA TRP A 722 -3.87 43.42 20.08
C TRP A 722 -3.72 44.95 20.05
N GLY A 723 -2.54 45.41 19.76
CA GLY A 723 -2.18 46.83 19.62
C GLY A 723 -1.05 47.00 18.61
N LEU A 724 -0.75 48.25 18.29
CA LEU A 724 0.35 48.58 17.35
C LEU A 724 1.50 49.22 18.12
N ASP A 725 2.73 49.00 17.63
CA ASP A 725 3.95 49.72 18.02
C ASP A 725 4.14 49.85 19.55
N GLY A 726 4.12 48.73 20.26
CA GLY A 726 4.24 48.72 21.74
C GLY A 726 2.91 48.99 22.43
N TRP A 727 1.86 48.30 22.04
CA TRP A 727 0.53 48.35 22.63
C TRP A 727 -0.18 49.72 22.50
N GLN A 728 0.00 50.41 21.38
CA GLN A 728 -0.80 51.57 21.05
C GLN A 728 -2.08 51.16 20.31
N ASP A 729 -3.12 51.98 20.36
CA ASP A 729 -4.47 51.71 19.77
C ASP A 729 -4.98 50.29 20.15
N VAL A 730 -4.90 49.94 21.44
CA VAL A 730 -5.21 48.61 21.96
C VAL A 730 -6.68 48.26 21.71
N ARG A 731 -6.91 47.08 21.24
CA ARG A 731 -8.24 46.50 21.01
C ARG A 731 -8.33 45.12 21.60
N GLU A 732 -9.51 44.75 22.06
CA GLU A 732 -9.86 43.42 22.48
C GLU A 732 -11.10 42.96 21.70
N GLN A 733 -11.07 41.77 21.12
CA GLN A 733 -12.13 41.22 20.33
C GLN A 733 -12.36 39.75 20.71
N ASP A 734 -13.62 39.42 20.97
CA ASP A 734 -14.00 38.03 21.16
C ASP A 734 -13.85 37.28 19.85
N THR A 735 -13.41 36.02 19.92
CA THR A 735 -13.29 35.16 18.77
C THR A 735 -14.66 34.69 18.28
N LEU A 736 -14.81 34.56 16.99
CA LEU A 736 -16.00 33.98 16.33
C LEU A 736 -15.77 32.51 16.03
N ALA A 737 -16.68 31.66 16.49
CA ALA A 737 -16.65 30.22 16.18
C ALA A 737 -16.85 29.98 14.69
N ASN A 738 -16.06 29.06 14.12
CA ASN A 738 -16.12 28.68 12.73
C ASN A 738 -16.48 27.18 12.62
N PRO A 739 -17.24 26.76 11.59
CA PRO A 739 -17.61 25.35 11.35
C PRO A 739 -16.42 24.37 11.25
N LEU A 740 -15.20 24.85 11.02
CA LEU A 740 -13.97 24.06 11.06
C LEU A 740 -13.39 23.83 12.48
N GLY A 741 -14.13 24.21 13.55
CA GLY A 741 -13.68 24.04 14.91
C GLY A 741 -12.55 24.99 15.30
N LEU A 742 -12.39 26.08 14.58
CA LEU A 742 -11.49 27.20 14.91
C LEU A 742 -12.31 28.39 15.42
N HIS A 743 -11.68 29.22 16.23
CA HIS A 743 -12.19 30.47 16.74
C HIS A 743 -11.34 31.61 16.21
N VAL A 744 -11.91 32.48 15.39
CA VAL A 744 -11.14 33.44 14.60
C VAL A 744 -11.41 34.90 14.93
N VAL A 745 -10.37 35.72 14.83
CA VAL A 745 -10.42 37.17 14.77
C VAL A 745 -9.73 37.63 13.50
N GLU A 746 -10.38 38.52 12.74
CA GLU A 746 -9.78 39.14 11.57
C GLU A 746 -9.32 40.55 11.83
N ILE A 747 -8.08 40.87 11.51
CA ILE A 747 -7.51 42.19 11.56
C ILE A 747 -7.51 42.80 10.14
N ASP A 748 -8.19 43.94 10.00
CA ASP A 748 -8.36 44.65 8.74
C ASP A 748 -6.99 45.05 8.14
N PRO A 749 -6.67 44.68 6.90
CA PRO A 749 -5.41 45.01 6.24
C PRO A 749 -5.13 46.52 6.15
N ARG A 750 -6.18 47.36 6.15
CA ARG A 750 -6.03 48.82 6.16
C ARG A 750 -5.35 49.37 7.42
N ARG A 751 -5.28 48.58 8.50
CA ARG A 751 -4.59 48.93 9.75
C ARG A 751 -3.14 48.46 9.76
N LEU A 752 -2.77 47.54 8.90
CA LEU A 752 -1.45 46.93 8.82
C LEU A 752 -0.61 47.68 7.79
N ARG A 753 0.11 48.71 8.23
CA ARG A 753 1.00 49.52 7.39
C ARG A 753 2.43 49.05 7.56
N ALA A 754 3.22 49.12 6.50
CA ALA A 754 4.65 48.78 6.53
C ALA A 754 5.38 49.54 7.66
N ARG A 755 6.28 48.83 8.35
CA ARG A 755 7.05 49.23 9.53
C ARG A 755 6.26 49.22 10.85
N HIS A 756 4.95 49.04 10.88
CA HIS A 756 4.25 48.80 12.11
C HIS A 756 4.61 47.42 12.68
N ARG A 757 4.62 47.32 14.02
CA ARG A 757 4.65 46.07 14.74
C ARG A 757 3.30 45.86 15.38
N LEU A 758 2.66 44.75 15.08
CA LEU A 758 1.46 44.29 15.76
C LEU A 758 1.88 43.46 16.97
N ASP A 759 1.52 43.93 18.18
CA ASP A 759 1.67 43.16 19.41
C ASP A 759 0.32 42.52 19.73
N LEU A 760 0.31 41.24 20.06
CA LEU A 760 -0.93 40.52 20.39
C LEU A 760 -0.73 39.53 21.52
N THR A 761 -1.79 39.30 22.26
CA THR A 761 -1.93 38.22 23.24
C THR A 761 -3.37 37.71 23.17
N TYR A 762 -3.65 36.59 23.79
CA TYR A 762 -5.01 36.05 23.77
C TYR A 762 -5.38 35.42 25.11
N ARG A 763 -6.68 35.40 25.37
CA ARG A 763 -7.29 34.71 26.48
C ARG A 763 -8.07 33.51 25.97
N SER A 764 -7.83 32.34 26.53
CA SER A 764 -8.59 31.11 26.34
C SER A 764 -9.59 30.89 27.47
N LEU A 765 -10.23 29.74 27.52
CA LEU A 765 -11.09 29.31 28.62
C LEU A 765 -10.34 29.22 29.97
N THR A 766 -9.04 28.95 29.93
CA THR A 766 -8.18 28.81 31.10
C THR A 766 -7.56 30.13 31.59
N GLY A 767 -7.75 31.22 30.87
CA GLY A 767 -7.20 32.54 31.17
C GLY A 767 -6.27 33.08 30.06
N TRP A 768 -5.58 34.16 30.39
CA TRP A 768 -4.59 34.77 29.51
C TRP A 768 -3.40 33.84 29.32
N VAL A 769 -2.88 33.76 28.09
CA VAL A 769 -1.74 32.88 27.73
C VAL A 769 -0.44 33.25 28.46
N GLY A 770 -0.36 34.43 29.06
CA GLY A 770 0.76 34.88 29.89
C GLY A 770 2.01 35.29 29.09
N ARG A 771 1.91 35.44 27.79
CA ARG A 771 2.98 35.95 26.91
C ARG A 771 2.41 36.81 25.79
N ASP A 772 3.25 37.68 25.26
CA ASP A 772 2.94 38.50 24.11
C ASP A 772 3.61 37.91 22.85
N PHE A 773 2.95 38.06 21.72
CA PHE A 773 3.48 37.74 20.40
C PHE A 773 3.60 39.06 19.62
N SER A 774 4.57 39.10 18.70
CA SER A 774 4.76 40.26 17.85
C SER A 774 4.82 39.82 16.39
N VAL A 775 4.12 40.55 15.52
CA VAL A 775 4.09 40.35 14.09
C VAL A 775 4.52 41.66 13.41
N GLN A 776 5.62 41.61 12.69
CA GLN A 776 6.12 42.76 11.93
C GLN A 776 5.34 42.95 10.65
N VAL A 777 4.86 44.16 10.37
CA VAL A 777 4.29 44.50 9.07
C VAL A 777 5.44 44.89 8.13
N VAL A 778 5.68 44.06 7.13
CA VAL A 778 6.76 44.26 6.16
C VAL A 778 6.23 44.87 4.85
N PRO A 779 7.03 45.68 4.12
CA PRO A 779 6.64 46.17 2.81
C PRO A 779 6.30 45.00 1.88
N ARG A 780 5.28 45.16 1.07
CA ARG A 780 4.96 44.15 0.04
C ARG A 780 6.07 44.17 -0.99
N THR A 781 7.00 43.20 -0.91
CA THR A 781 8.03 43.03 -1.94
C THR A 781 7.35 42.70 -3.26
N GLN A 782 7.45 43.59 -4.26
CA GLN A 782 7.22 43.25 -5.65
C GLN A 782 8.32 42.27 -6.03
N LYS A 783 8.12 40.95 -5.79
CA LYS A 783 8.91 39.97 -6.54
C LYS A 783 8.39 40.05 -7.96
N SER A 784 9.28 40.52 -8.85
CA SER A 784 9.10 40.44 -10.29
C SER A 784 8.51 39.08 -10.69
N ASN A 785 7.48 39.18 -11.55
CA ASN A 785 6.83 38.05 -12.20
C ASN A 785 7.80 37.09 -12.87
#